data_ccc76d400fcef2c6c06fa4c5f866bf8f
#
_entry.id   ccc76d400fcef2c6c06fa4c5f866bf8f
#
_cell.length_a   1.000
_cell.length_b   1.000
_cell.length_c   1.000
_cell.angle_alpha   90.00
_cell.angle_beta   90.00
_cell.angle_gamma   90.00
#
_symmetry.space_group_name_H-M   'P 1'
#
loop_
_entity.id
_entity.type
_entity.pdbx_description
1 polymer ?
#
loop_
_entity_poly.entity_id
_entity_poly.type
_entity_poly.pdbx_seq_one_letter_code
_entity_poly.pdbx_strand_id
1 'polypeptide(L)'
;MSRLIEHWLPTDYTSNEAIRERAVQSPPLFWVHIWWARRPLIGMRTVIAASLVNANDVDEKRREEFLQAICLKADNINCRERTKEPDYPGQPERPAYNYNPNIAIIGKLSNQPLKNIRLLDVFAGGGSIPFEALRLGIGEVVAIEYNPVAYIILKAILEYPLKYGPDLVKDVETWARWLLDEAKRRLKEYFPRHLKGNPTNYIWVRVYKCPKHGIEIPAIAFEYLSKKEKYGLKVEYYNNSFKVKVVKDKGDKTYESRAGLRCPKGHIITTKELAEIHKNAMSAWERGDVGHQPAVLVAVKLENGEYVEPTQEMLDAYEKARKVLKENFYEWLGKFIPEQEIPKGDETERLLSHRLDHFYKLFNARQLLVHATIIQLIREAYDRIIQEKSDPEYAKAVVTYLALAHGKLLDYNSVLTQWNTHRDAIDHTFDRHDFHIGQDFGEGDMITKGTGLEWALFSNAGVVKALRKITELLDEARKRGQSVKVLLGDASDPALYSGLGLFDLVVTDPPYYANVNYAELSDYFYVWMKLSIGDLYPEAFAMDLAPKDREIVVNRTRDCDEKCFEDRMRSVFENIRYALNKDGLLVMVYGHRSFEGLKAMFRAALDAGFMITSLWSFASEMPESLNIVGKAAARSNMVIAFRPRVESGCFVKPGFVDEVLKEASKAFAEVYSNFNLSLVDALMAAHSAAFKVISRCWPLYMPDGSVYDLDKLENLVEKSVALAFAYNILGGDVDGSSLAYLITRGVYGMASYDDLRRLSIGLGFSHEEFIKNYCGESRESEGEKVYPILTLFEIRSLHEGRLVDALASILRMLKNMKDRSIDEVVRKLEDFGFKLNPVVCRYIDQLRQFAENDERELLGVIAVKCQTITNNTSNSVTNNDANSRKSAKLDDFF
;
A
#
# COMPACT_ATOMS: atom_id res chain seq x y z
N MET A 1 19.50 3.82 28.41
CA MET A 1 19.69 5.13 27.75
C MET A 1 18.42 5.54 27.04
N SER A 2 17.97 6.80 27.21
CA SER A 2 16.81 7.34 26.48
C SER A 2 17.22 7.73 25.05
N ARG A 3 16.43 7.34 24.05
CA ARG A 3 16.72 7.60 22.63
C ARG A 3 15.87 8.76 22.12
N LEU A 4 16.36 9.48 21.10
CA LEU A 4 15.69 10.65 20.54
C LEU A 4 14.26 10.33 20.09
N ILE A 5 14.04 9.18 19.45
CA ILE A 5 12.72 8.74 18.99
C ILE A 5 11.69 8.62 20.11
N GLU A 6 12.11 8.44 21.34
CA GLU A 6 11.22 8.35 22.52
C GLU A 6 10.67 9.72 22.93
N HIS A 7 11.26 10.83 22.45
CA HIS A 7 10.93 12.22 22.81
C HIS A 7 10.62 13.14 21.64
N TRP A 8 11.24 12.90 20.48
CA TRP A 8 11.08 13.74 19.30
C TRP A 8 11.38 12.98 18.01
N LEU A 9 10.56 13.20 16.99
CA LEU A 9 10.78 12.77 15.62
C LEU A 9 10.37 13.91 14.67
N PRO A 10 11.16 14.27 13.65
CA PRO A 10 10.85 15.34 12.71
C PRO A 10 9.81 14.92 11.67
N THR A 11 8.58 14.69 12.11
CA THR A 11 7.51 14.10 11.30
C THR A 11 7.13 14.94 10.10
N ASP A 12 7.16 16.28 10.20
CA ASP A 12 6.86 17.21 9.09
C ASP A 12 7.86 17.09 7.96
N TYR A 13 9.14 17.20 8.28
CA TYR A 13 10.22 17.04 7.29
C TYR A 13 10.19 15.66 6.66
N THR A 14 9.97 14.64 7.48
CA THR A 14 9.91 13.25 7.04
C THR A 14 8.74 13.02 6.09
N SER A 15 7.54 13.55 6.42
CA SER A 15 6.34 13.44 5.58
C SER A 15 6.56 14.08 4.21
N ASN A 16 7.10 15.30 4.18
CA ASN A 16 7.34 15.99 2.92
C ASN A 16 8.35 15.27 2.04
N GLU A 17 9.45 14.80 2.60
CA GLU A 17 10.44 14.05 1.83
C GLU A 17 9.92 12.67 1.41
N ALA A 18 9.11 11.99 2.20
CA ALA A 18 8.49 10.72 1.84
C ALA A 18 7.53 10.88 0.64
N ILE A 19 6.74 11.95 0.61
CA ILE A 19 5.89 12.29 -0.54
C ILE A 19 6.74 12.62 -1.78
N ARG A 20 7.81 13.41 -1.63
CA ARG A 20 8.74 13.73 -2.73
C ARG A 20 9.45 12.49 -3.29
N GLU A 21 9.80 11.55 -2.45
CA GLU A 21 10.39 10.26 -2.85
C GLU A 21 9.49 9.48 -3.81
N ARG A 22 8.18 9.58 -3.67
CA ARG A 22 7.21 8.97 -4.59
C ARG A 22 6.91 9.81 -5.83
N ALA A 23 6.71 11.12 -5.64
CA ALA A 23 6.26 12.04 -6.67
C ALA A 23 7.35 12.39 -7.69
N VAL A 24 8.60 12.56 -7.26
CA VAL A 24 9.70 13.04 -8.12
C VAL A 24 10.45 11.88 -8.75
N GLN A 25 10.88 10.92 -7.94
CA GLN A 25 11.64 9.75 -8.39
C GLN A 25 11.58 8.65 -7.34
N SER A 26 11.07 7.48 -7.71
CA SER A 26 11.06 6.32 -6.82
C SER A 26 12.49 5.79 -6.58
N PRO A 27 12.78 5.23 -5.40
CA PRO A 27 14.08 4.65 -5.06
C PRO A 27 14.49 3.49 -5.96
N PRO A 28 15.80 3.27 -6.16
CA PRO A 28 16.30 2.21 -7.03
C PRO A 28 15.94 0.79 -6.56
N LEU A 29 15.66 0.60 -5.27
CA LEU A 29 15.17 -0.66 -4.73
C LEU A 29 13.84 -1.08 -5.41
N PHE A 30 13.00 -0.11 -5.72
CA PHE A 30 11.70 -0.34 -6.37
C PHE A 30 11.83 -0.72 -7.84
N TRP A 31 12.97 -0.42 -8.46
CA TRP A 31 13.23 -0.75 -9.87
C TRP A 31 13.72 -2.19 -10.07
N VAL A 32 14.20 -2.85 -9.02
CA VAL A 32 14.69 -4.25 -9.10
C VAL A 32 13.54 -5.20 -9.36
N HIS A 33 12.49 -5.13 -8.58
CA HIS A 33 11.30 -5.99 -8.69
C HIS A 33 10.15 -5.37 -7.94
N ILE A 34 8.90 -5.73 -8.22
CA ILE A 34 7.74 -5.31 -7.43
C ILE A 34 7.75 -5.98 -6.04
N TRP A 35 7.33 -5.21 -5.03
CA TRP A 35 6.94 -5.67 -3.71
C TRP A 35 5.86 -4.73 -3.18
N TRP A 36 4.72 -5.23 -2.71
CA TRP A 36 3.50 -4.44 -2.49
C TRP A 36 3.55 -3.51 -1.28
N ALA A 37 4.36 -3.83 -0.26
CA ALA A 37 4.50 -3.03 0.96
C ALA A 37 5.93 -2.50 1.11
N ARG A 38 6.25 -1.37 0.47
CA ARG A 38 7.54 -0.72 0.60
C ARG A 38 7.41 0.59 1.35
N ARG A 39 8.31 0.81 2.29
CA ARG A 39 8.38 2.05 3.05
C ARG A 39 9.31 3.06 2.39
N PRO A 40 8.98 4.37 2.45
CA PRO A 40 9.90 5.41 1.99
C PRO A 40 11.24 5.29 2.70
N LEU A 41 12.34 5.36 1.94
CA LEU A 41 13.69 5.20 2.47
C LEU A 41 14.01 6.30 3.50
N ILE A 42 13.60 7.54 3.21
CA ILE A 42 13.83 8.65 4.13
C ILE A 42 13.08 8.50 5.45
N GLY A 43 11.88 7.94 5.42
CA GLY A 43 11.13 7.59 6.63
C GLY A 43 11.89 6.59 7.49
N MET A 44 12.39 5.52 6.88
CA MET A 44 13.16 4.49 7.58
C MET A 44 14.49 5.03 8.09
N ARG A 45 15.20 5.85 7.29
CA ARG A 45 16.41 6.57 7.73
C ARG A 45 16.15 7.39 8.97
N THR A 46 15.09 8.18 8.98
CA THR A 46 14.72 9.05 10.10
C THR A 46 14.44 8.23 11.36
N VAL A 47 13.65 7.17 11.23
CA VAL A 47 13.28 6.27 12.34
C VAL A 47 14.53 5.62 12.93
N ILE A 48 15.37 5.01 12.10
CA ILE A 48 16.59 4.33 12.55
C ILE A 48 17.56 5.34 13.20
N ALA A 49 17.84 6.47 12.54
CA ALA A 49 18.74 7.49 13.06
C ALA A 49 18.27 8.05 14.42
N ALA A 50 16.97 8.37 14.57
CA ALA A 50 16.40 8.84 15.83
C ALA A 50 16.43 7.77 16.93
N SER A 51 16.44 6.49 16.57
CA SER A 51 16.58 5.36 17.49
C SER A 51 18.02 5.16 17.97
N LEU A 52 19.00 5.73 17.27
CA LEU A 52 20.42 5.66 17.62
C LEU A 52 20.87 6.83 18.50
N VAL A 53 20.31 8.01 18.29
CA VAL A 53 20.72 9.27 18.94
C VAL A 53 20.23 9.31 20.39
N ASN A 54 21.11 9.79 21.30
CA ASN A 54 20.75 9.97 22.71
C ASN A 54 19.88 11.22 22.89
N ALA A 55 18.77 11.09 23.65
CA ALA A 55 17.83 12.18 23.88
C ALA A 55 18.36 13.28 24.80
N ASN A 56 19.25 12.94 25.74
CA ASN A 56 19.70 13.88 26.78
C ASN A 56 20.59 15.02 26.23
N ASP A 57 21.07 14.87 25.02
CA ASP A 57 22.05 15.78 24.43
C ASP A 57 21.47 16.59 23.26
N VAL A 58 20.15 16.55 23.00
CA VAL A 58 19.54 17.13 21.80
C VAL A 58 18.78 18.42 22.13
N ASP A 59 19.51 19.55 22.13
CA ASP A 59 18.93 20.91 22.08
C ASP A 59 18.48 21.29 20.64
N GLU A 60 17.96 22.49 20.46
CA GLU A 60 17.48 22.98 19.16
C GLU A 60 18.59 23.00 18.09
N LYS A 61 19.82 23.37 18.45
CA LYS A 61 20.97 23.37 17.53
C LYS A 61 21.30 21.95 17.08
N ARG A 62 21.29 20.99 17.99
CA ARG A 62 21.55 19.57 17.67
C ARG A 62 20.42 18.92 16.89
N ARG A 63 19.18 19.37 17.07
CA ARG A 63 18.07 18.97 16.17
C ARG A 63 18.34 19.40 14.74
N GLU A 64 18.85 20.63 14.54
CA GLU A 64 19.24 21.09 13.21
C GLU A 64 20.42 20.28 12.64
N GLU A 65 21.47 20.00 13.43
CA GLU A 65 22.56 19.12 13.03
C GLU A 65 22.07 17.71 12.67
N PHE A 66 21.07 17.17 13.38
CA PHE A 66 20.45 15.89 13.08
C PHE A 66 19.71 15.91 11.74
N LEU A 67 18.88 16.94 11.48
CA LEU A 67 18.16 17.09 10.22
C LEU A 67 19.10 17.15 9.01
N GLN A 68 20.21 17.90 9.15
CA GLN A 68 21.24 17.97 8.12
C GLN A 68 21.99 16.65 7.95
N ALA A 69 22.31 15.96 9.04
CA ALA A 69 23.02 14.67 9.01
C ALA A 69 22.26 13.57 8.28
N ILE A 70 20.92 13.57 8.35
CA ILE A 70 20.07 12.60 7.66
C ILE A 70 19.53 13.10 6.31
N CYS A 71 19.93 14.29 5.88
CA CYS A 71 19.50 14.93 4.62
C CYS A 71 18.01 15.34 4.58
N LEU A 72 17.36 15.56 5.70
CA LEU A 72 16.05 16.23 5.76
C LEU A 72 16.17 17.74 5.54
N LYS A 73 17.32 18.33 5.88
CA LYS A 73 17.74 19.67 5.47
C LYS A 73 19.06 19.61 4.72
N ALA A 74 19.26 20.56 3.81
CA ALA A 74 20.49 20.69 3.08
C ALA A 74 21.63 21.20 3.99
N ASP A 75 22.85 20.70 3.76
CA ASP A 75 24.05 21.00 4.55
C ASP A 75 25.19 21.59 3.70
N ASN A 76 24.98 21.90 2.43
CA ASN A 76 25.96 22.38 1.46
C ASN A 76 27.17 21.44 1.20
N ILE A 77 27.30 20.34 1.92
CA ILE A 77 28.39 19.36 1.81
C ILE A 77 27.87 18.06 1.19
N ASN A 78 26.93 17.41 1.85
CA ASN A 78 26.39 16.11 1.46
C ASN A 78 25.04 16.23 0.73
N CYS A 79 24.20 17.18 1.15
CA CYS A 79 22.85 17.39 0.65
C CYS A 79 22.70 18.83 0.16
N ARG A 80 22.63 19.05 -1.15
CA ARG A 80 22.55 20.39 -1.73
C ARG A 80 21.20 21.07 -1.51
N GLU A 81 21.20 22.41 -1.40
CA GLU A 81 19.98 23.20 -1.29
C GLU A 81 19.14 23.16 -2.57
N ARG A 82 17.83 23.17 -2.39
CA ARG A 82 16.88 23.37 -3.47
C ARG A 82 16.45 24.83 -3.54
N THR A 83 16.73 25.46 -4.68
CA THR A 83 16.53 26.91 -4.84
C THR A 83 15.11 27.36 -5.19
N LYS A 84 14.08 26.47 -5.28
CA LYS A 84 12.81 26.81 -5.95
C LYS A 84 11.51 26.40 -5.25
N GLU A 85 11.46 25.96 -4.00
CA GLU A 85 10.18 25.69 -3.32
C GLU A 85 9.98 26.61 -2.11
N PRO A 86 8.91 27.43 -2.12
CA PRO A 86 8.61 28.41 -1.04
C PRO A 86 8.14 27.76 0.25
N ASP A 87 7.58 26.54 0.21
CA ASP A 87 6.90 25.95 1.36
C ASP A 87 7.82 25.23 2.35
N TYR A 88 9.00 24.82 1.93
CA TYR A 88 10.01 24.16 2.77
C TYR A 88 11.45 24.64 2.43
N PRO A 89 11.86 25.80 2.92
CA PRO A 89 13.20 26.30 2.66
C PRO A 89 14.28 25.37 3.24
N GLY A 90 15.32 25.12 2.47
CA GLY A 90 16.46 24.30 2.87
C GLY A 90 16.35 22.80 2.62
N GLN A 91 15.38 22.34 1.83
CA GLN A 91 15.31 20.92 1.40
C GLN A 91 16.38 20.61 0.32
N PRO A 92 16.89 19.34 0.25
CA PRO A 92 17.80 18.91 -0.79
C PRO A 92 17.23 19.08 -2.21
N GLU A 93 18.07 19.35 -3.20
CA GLU A 93 17.67 19.51 -4.61
C GLU A 93 16.94 18.27 -5.18
N ARG A 94 17.41 17.08 -4.80
CA ARG A 94 16.78 15.78 -5.13
C ARG A 94 16.20 15.16 -3.87
N PRO A 95 15.24 14.22 -4.00
CA PRO A 95 14.75 13.47 -2.83
C PRO A 95 15.91 12.98 -1.97
N ALA A 96 15.77 13.13 -0.66
CA ALA A 96 16.85 12.95 0.32
C ALA A 96 17.51 11.56 0.28
N TYR A 97 16.80 10.54 -0.19
CA TYR A 97 17.36 9.19 -0.33
C TYR A 97 18.53 9.11 -1.33
N ASN A 98 18.66 10.05 -2.28
CA ASN A 98 19.77 10.07 -3.24
C ASN A 98 21.11 10.41 -2.60
N TYR A 99 21.09 10.93 -1.38
CA TYR A 99 22.29 11.36 -0.65
C TYR A 99 22.56 10.41 0.53
N ASN A 100 23.84 10.11 0.77
CA ASN A 100 24.24 9.35 1.95
C ASN A 100 24.21 10.22 3.20
N PRO A 101 23.74 9.68 4.35
CA PRO A 101 23.73 10.39 5.61
C PRO A 101 25.15 10.68 6.12
N ASN A 102 25.31 11.73 6.93
CA ASN A 102 26.56 12.05 7.57
C ASN A 102 26.77 11.19 8.84
N ILE A 103 27.40 10.04 8.65
CA ILE A 103 27.60 9.05 9.71
C ILE A 103 28.45 9.59 10.86
N ALA A 104 29.40 10.51 10.60
CA ALA A 104 30.25 11.07 11.64
C ALA A 104 29.45 11.91 12.65
N ILE A 105 28.47 12.71 12.13
CA ILE A 105 27.59 13.51 13.00
C ILE A 105 26.64 12.55 13.76
N ILE A 106 26.03 11.57 13.11
CA ILE A 106 25.15 10.62 13.76
C ILE A 106 25.88 9.82 14.84
N GLY A 107 27.12 9.36 14.56
CA GLY A 107 27.96 8.66 15.53
C GLY A 107 28.30 9.52 16.75
N LYS A 108 28.55 10.84 16.54
CA LYS A 108 28.74 11.78 17.63
C LYS A 108 27.50 11.97 18.49
N LEU A 109 26.34 12.08 17.86
CA LEU A 109 25.04 12.24 18.53
C LEU A 109 24.56 10.95 19.24
N SER A 110 25.01 9.78 18.80
CA SER A 110 24.65 8.49 19.39
C SER A 110 25.46 8.12 20.64
N ASN A 111 26.56 8.82 20.92
CA ASN A 111 27.52 8.55 21.98
C ASN A 111 28.09 7.13 21.97
N GLN A 112 28.02 6.42 20.82
CA GLN A 112 28.60 5.08 20.65
C GLN A 112 29.04 4.87 19.19
N PRO A 113 30.06 4.05 18.92
CA PRO A 113 30.47 3.74 17.55
C PRO A 113 29.39 2.95 16.81
N LEU A 114 28.86 3.49 15.72
CA LEU A 114 27.78 2.87 14.94
C LEU A 114 28.18 1.48 14.41
N LYS A 115 29.45 1.25 14.16
CA LYS A 115 29.99 -0.05 13.71
C LYS A 115 29.81 -1.19 14.73
N ASN A 116 29.56 -0.86 15.99
CA ASN A 116 29.34 -1.85 17.05
C ASN A 116 27.85 -2.19 17.23
N ILE A 117 26.97 -1.44 16.57
CA ILE A 117 25.52 -1.60 16.68
C ILE A 117 25.08 -2.75 15.78
N ARG A 118 24.17 -3.57 16.31
CA ARG A 118 23.51 -4.66 15.61
C ARG A 118 22.01 -4.36 15.47
N LEU A 119 21.51 -4.42 14.24
CA LEU A 119 20.09 -4.20 13.94
C LEU A 119 19.46 -5.49 13.39
N LEU A 120 18.24 -5.77 13.86
CA LEU A 120 17.41 -6.85 13.36
C LEU A 120 16.13 -6.28 12.74
N ASP A 121 15.77 -6.77 11.56
CA ASP A 121 14.46 -6.58 10.93
C ASP A 121 13.84 -7.95 10.68
N VAL A 122 12.71 -8.25 11.34
CA VAL A 122 12.06 -9.58 11.30
C VAL A 122 10.99 -9.72 10.21
N PHE A 123 10.66 -8.60 9.53
CA PHE A 123 9.72 -8.54 8.41
C PHE A 123 10.30 -7.65 7.31
N ALA A 124 11.44 -8.05 6.75
CA ALA A 124 12.27 -7.19 5.92
C ALA A 124 11.64 -6.81 4.57
N GLY A 125 10.73 -7.62 4.04
CA GLY A 125 9.94 -7.35 2.82
C GLY A 125 10.78 -6.83 1.66
N GLY A 126 10.50 -5.59 1.23
CA GLY A 126 11.22 -4.93 0.14
C GLY A 126 12.56 -4.29 0.53
N GLY A 127 13.04 -4.47 1.78
CA GLY A 127 14.41 -4.15 2.22
C GLY A 127 14.68 -2.68 2.58
N SER A 128 13.67 -1.83 2.72
CA SER A 128 13.86 -0.39 3.02
C SER A 128 14.60 -0.15 4.33
N ILE A 129 14.26 -0.90 5.38
CA ILE A 129 14.86 -0.79 6.72
C ILE A 129 16.33 -1.25 6.70
N PRO A 130 16.65 -2.49 6.31
CA PRO A 130 18.03 -2.97 6.34
C PRO A 130 18.93 -2.18 5.37
N PHE A 131 18.42 -1.66 4.26
CA PHE A 131 19.16 -0.83 3.34
C PHE A 131 19.59 0.51 3.96
N GLU A 132 18.66 1.22 4.61
CA GLU A 132 18.98 2.48 5.29
C GLU A 132 19.84 2.26 6.56
N ALA A 133 19.67 1.11 7.24
CA ALA A 133 20.55 0.74 8.36
C ALA A 133 22.03 0.62 7.95
N LEU A 134 22.31 -0.03 6.82
CA LEU A 134 23.67 -0.09 6.25
C LEU A 134 24.19 1.29 5.89
N ARG A 135 23.37 2.13 5.26
CA ARG A 135 23.75 3.51 4.89
C ARG A 135 24.04 4.42 6.10
N LEU A 136 23.33 4.16 7.20
CA LEU A 136 23.57 4.85 8.49
C LEU A 136 24.82 4.38 9.24
N GLY A 137 25.52 3.37 8.73
CA GLY A 137 26.80 2.94 9.31
C GLY A 137 26.66 1.86 10.38
N ILE A 138 25.51 1.21 10.51
CA ILE A 138 25.29 0.09 11.46
C ILE A 138 26.19 -1.08 11.05
N GLY A 139 26.94 -1.62 12.01
CA GLY A 139 27.98 -2.63 11.74
C GLY A 139 27.47 -3.95 11.23
N GLU A 140 26.39 -4.45 11.81
CA GLU A 140 25.74 -5.70 11.41
C GLU A 140 24.24 -5.54 11.32
N VAL A 141 23.66 -5.98 10.18
CA VAL A 141 22.25 -5.97 9.93
C VAL A 141 21.78 -7.38 9.64
N VAL A 142 20.75 -7.85 10.34
CA VAL A 142 20.10 -9.13 10.06
C VAL A 142 18.68 -8.85 9.58
N ALA A 143 18.32 -9.39 8.42
CA ALA A 143 17.03 -9.28 7.79
C ALA A 143 16.38 -10.66 7.68
N ILE A 144 15.22 -10.85 8.28
CA ILE A 144 14.44 -12.08 8.23
C ILE A 144 13.26 -11.84 7.28
N GLU A 145 12.97 -12.84 6.44
CA GLU A 145 11.85 -12.82 5.51
C GLU A 145 11.28 -14.22 5.34
N TYR A 146 9.97 -14.33 5.36
CA TYR A 146 9.27 -15.61 5.18
C TYR A 146 8.99 -15.91 3.70
N ASN A 147 8.74 -14.87 2.90
CA ASN A 147 8.38 -15.02 1.49
C ASN A 147 9.63 -15.21 0.61
N PRO A 148 9.73 -16.32 -0.14
CA PRO A 148 10.90 -16.59 -0.98
C PRO A 148 11.19 -15.52 -2.04
N VAL A 149 10.16 -14.89 -2.63
CA VAL A 149 10.35 -13.83 -3.64
C VAL A 149 11.00 -12.60 -3.01
N ALA A 150 10.52 -12.17 -1.84
CA ALA A 150 11.13 -11.07 -1.11
C ALA A 150 12.54 -11.43 -0.62
N TYR A 151 12.78 -12.66 -0.18
CA TYR A 151 14.12 -13.15 0.15
C TYR A 151 15.11 -12.99 -1.02
N ILE A 152 14.73 -13.36 -2.24
CA ILE A 152 15.56 -13.15 -3.44
C ILE A 152 15.79 -11.66 -3.72
N ILE A 153 14.76 -10.82 -3.55
CA ILE A 153 14.89 -9.36 -3.67
C ILE A 153 15.90 -8.83 -2.65
N LEU A 154 15.82 -9.25 -1.39
CA LEU A 154 16.75 -8.84 -0.32
C LEU A 154 18.19 -9.26 -0.62
N LYS A 155 18.44 -10.47 -1.11
CA LYS A 155 19.75 -10.90 -1.59
C LYS A 155 20.30 -9.95 -2.65
N ALA A 156 19.47 -9.58 -3.64
CA ALA A 156 19.88 -8.73 -4.75
C ALA A 156 20.11 -7.26 -4.34
N ILE A 157 19.40 -6.74 -3.35
CA ILE A 157 19.55 -5.31 -2.96
C ILE A 157 20.51 -5.08 -1.80
N LEU A 158 20.83 -6.12 -1.01
CA LEU A 158 21.67 -6.01 0.19
C LEU A 158 22.96 -6.81 0.08
N GLU A 159 22.86 -8.15 0.01
CA GLU A 159 24.06 -9.00 0.12
C GLU A 159 24.96 -8.92 -1.09
N TYR A 160 24.45 -9.07 -2.30
CA TYR A 160 25.28 -9.11 -3.50
C TYR A 160 25.98 -7.79 -3.81
N PRO A 161 25.30 -6.61 -3.74
CA PRO A 161 25.97 -5.32 -3.93
C PRO A 161 27.04 -5.06 -2.87
N LEU A 162 26.79 -5.42 -1.61
CA LEU A 162 27.73 -5.24 -0.52
C LEU A 162 28.95 -6.17 -0.67
N LYS A 163 28.74 -7.43 -1.08
CA LYS A 163 29.79 -8.44 -1.24
C LYS A 163 30.66 -8.21 -2.47
N TYR A 164 30.06 -7.97 -3.62
CA TYR A 164 30.75 -7.96 -4.91
C TYR A 164 31.01 -6.57 -5.48
N GLY A 165 30.23 -5.56 -5.07
CA GLY A 165 30.44 -4.16 -5.46
C GLY A 165 30.34 -3.89 -6.97
N PRO A 166 31.17 -2.96 -7.54
CA PRO A 166 31.07 -2.51 -8.92
C PRO A 166 31.34 -3.59 -9.99
N ASP A 167 32.12 -4.61 -9.68
CA ASP A 167 32.40 -5.71 -10.64
C ASP A 167 31.12 -6.48 -10.96
N LEU A 168 30.26 -6.70 -9.97
CA LEU A 168 28.96 -7.32 -10.19
C LEU A 168 28.10 -6.50 -11.16
N VAL A 169 28.09 -5.16 -11.05
CA VAL A 169 27.35 -4.27 -11.96
C VAL A 169 27.79 -4.46 -13.40
N LYS A 170 29.11 -4.54 -13.64
CA LYS A 170 29.70 -4.73 -14.95
C LYS A 170 29.32 -6.07 -15.56
N ASP A 171 29.42 -7.14 -14.79
CA ASP A 171 29.12 -8.49 -15.28
C ASP A 171 27.62 -8.69 -15.49
N VAL A 172 26.76 -8.18 -14.60
CA VAL A 172 25.30 -8.18 -14.81
C VAL A 172 24.93 -7.40 -16.08
N GLU A 173 25.55 -6.23 -16.33
CA GLU A 173 25.32 -5.50 -17.58
C GLU A 173 25.75 -6.29 -18.81
N THR A 174 26.89 -6.97 -18.76
CA THR A 174 27.42 -7.81 -19.86
C THR A 174 26.43 -8.96 -20.16
N TRP A 175 26.02 -9.70 -19.15
CA TRP A 175 25.11 -10.83 -19.30
C TRP A 175 23.69 -10.43 -19.63
N ALA A 176 23.24 -9.25 -19.17
CA ALA A 176 21.98 -8.67 -19.58
C ALA A 176 21.95 -8.30 -21.07
N ARG A 177 23.07 -7.79 -21.62
CA ARG A 177 23.20 -7.55 -23.07
C ARG A 177 23.18 -8.85 -23.85
N TRP A 178 23.95 -9.86 -23.41
CA TRP A 178 23.94 -11.16 -24.03
C TRP A 178 22.54 -11.79 -24.05
N LEU A 179 21.82 -11.75 -22.89
CA LEU A 179 20.45 -12.24 -22.78
C LEU A 179 19.51 -11.54 -23.78
N LEU A 180 19.60 -10.20 -23.87
CA LEU A 180 18.78 -9.41 -24.76
C LEU A 180 19.07 -9.73 -26.24
N ASP A 181 20.35 -9.83 -26.63
CA ASP A 181 20.74 -10.09 -28.00
C ASP A 181 20.31 -11.49 -28.43
N GLU A 182 20.47 -12.48 -27.56
CA GLU A 182 20.04 -13.86 -27.81
C GLU A 182 18.52 -13.99 -27.86
N ALA A 183 17.78 -13.29 -26.96
CA ALA A 183 16.32 -13.20 -27.01
C ALA A 183 15.85 -12.59 -28.34
N LYS A 184 16.46 -11.47 -28.76
CA LYS A 184 16.17 -10.86 -30.08
C LYS A 184 16.44 -11.82 -31.23
N ARG A 185 17.55 -12.55 -31.19
CA ARG A 185 17.90 -13.54 -32.23
C ARG A 185 16.84 -14.64 -32.36
N ARG A 186 16.33 -15.18 -31.23
CA ARG A 186 15.35 -16.29 -31.17
C ARG A 186 13.91 -15.84 -31.42
N LEU A 187 13.55 -14.61 -31.04
CA LEU A 187 12.15 -14.19 -30.95
C LEU A 187 11.72 -13.11 -31.95
N LYS A 188 12.64 -12.43 -32.66
CA LYS A 188 12.32 -11.31 -33.56
C LYS A 188 11.26 -11.62 -34.64
N GLU A 189 11.14 -12.86 -35.08
CA GLU A 189 10.18 -13.27 -36.11
C GLU A 189 8.72 -13.25 -35.63
N TYR A 190 8.49 -13.20 -34.30
CA TYR A 190 7.17 -13.10 -33.69
C TYR A 190 6.74 -11.65 -33.43
N PHE A 191 7.63 -10.68 -33.70
CA PHE A 191 7.41 -9.23 -33.54
C PHE A 191 7.79 -8.47 -34.81
N PRO A 192 7.01 -8.64 -35.93
CA PRO A 192 7.32 -8.00 -37.18
C PRO A 192 7.17 -6.48 -37.10
N ARG A 193 7.97 -5.76 -37.91
CA ARG A 193 7.93 -4.31 -38.01
C ARG A 193 6.70 -3.87 -38.83
N HIS A 194 6.19 -2.67 -38.51
CA HIS A 194 5.22 -2.00 -39.33
C HIS A 194 5.89 -1.02 -40.30
N LEU A 195 5.31 -0.75 -41.50
CA LEU A 195 5.87 0.16 -42.49
C LEU A 195 6.03 1.60 -41.96
N LYS A 196 5.21 2.03 -40.98
CA LYS A 196 5.22 3.39 -40.40
C LYS A 196 6.12 3.52 -39.16
N GLY A 197 6.67 2.45 -38.64
CA GLY A 197 7.52 2.47 -37.45
C GLY A 197 7.50 1.13 -36.71
N ASN A 198 8.31 1.03 -35.64
CA ASN A 198 8.38 -0.17 -34.86
C ASN A 198 7.20 -0.23 -33.87
N PRO A 199 6.53 -1.38 -33.71
CA PRO A 199 5.55 -1.59 -32.64
C PRO A 199 6.19 -1.41 -31.25
N THR A 200 5.44 -0.83 -30.32
CA THR A 200 5.82 -0.78 -28.90
C THR A 200 4.84 -1.53 -28.04
N ASN A 201 3.56 -1.48 -28.39
CA ASN A 201 2.50 -2.15 -27.64
C ASN A 201 1.42 -2.69 -28.57
N TYR A 202 0.90 -3.85 -28.21
CA TYR A 202 -0.23 -4.51 -28.85
C TYR A 202 -1.41 -4.47 -27.89
N ILE A 203 -2.55 -3.96 -28.36
CA ILE A 203 -3.76 -3.77 -27.54
C ILE A 203 -4.78 -4.83 -27.91
N TRP A 204 -5.11 -5.67 -26.94
CA TRP A 204 -6.05 -6.78 -27.04
C TRP A 204 -7.35 -6.44 -26.34
N VAL A 205 -8.47 -6.84 -26.91
CA VAL A 205 -9.81 -6.67 -26.34
C VAL A 205 -10.50 -8.02 -26.26
N ARG A 206 -11.12 -8.33 -25.12
CA ARG A 206 -11.88 -9.58 -24.94
C ARG A 206 -13.09 -9.61 -25.82
N VAL A 207 -13.41 -10.80 -26.34
CA VAL A 207 -14.55 -11.03 -27.23
C VAL A 207 -15.55 -11.98 -26.59
N TYR A 208 -16.80 -11.58 -26.61
CA TYR A 208 -17.90 -12.36 -26.05
C TYR A 208 -18.98 -12.63 -27.08
N LYS A 209 -19.44 -13.86 -27.15
CA LYS A 209 -20.56 -14.24 -28.00
C LYS A 209 -21.87 -14.00 -27.27
N CYS A 210 -22.73 -13.15 -27.84
CA CYS A 210 -24.07 -12.89 -27.27
C CYS A 210 -24.87 -14.17 -27.16
N PRO A 211 -25.32 -14.60 -25.96
CA PRO A 211 -26.03 -15.86 -25.78
C PRO A 211 -27.40 -15.88 -26.51
N LYS A 212 -28.01 -14.69 -26.68
CA LYS A 212 -29.31 -14.53 -27.31
C LYS A 212 -29.25 -14.44 -28.85
N HIS A 213 -28.22 -13.81 -29.38
CA HIS A 213 -28.18 -13.52 -30.83
C HIS A 213 -27.00 -14.18 -31.56
N GLY A 214 -26.08 -14.82 -30.85
CA GLY A 214 -24.90 -15.47 -31.44
C GLY A 214 -23.85 -14.53 -32.02
N ILE A 215 -23.98 -13.20 -31.84
CA ILE A 215 -23.06 -12.17 -32.36
C ILE A 215 -21.83 -12.09 -31.47
N GLU A 216 -20.65 -12.07 -32.08
CA GLU A 216 -19.39 -11.78 -31.41
C GLU A 216 -19.24 -10.28 -31.15
N ILE A 217 -18.88 -9.87 -29.95
CA ILE A 217 -18.82 -8.47 -29.53
C ILE A 217 -17.49 -8.23 -28.83
N PRO A 218 -16.65 -7.30 -29.34
CA PRO A 218 -15.46 -6.87 -28.63
C PRO A 218 -15.85 -5.98 -27.45
N ALA A 219 -15.34 -6.26 -26.25
CA ALA A 219 -15.70 -5.53 -25.02
C ALA A 219 -14.81 -4.29 -24.83
N ILE A 220 -15.09 -3.24 -25.59
CA ILE A 220 -14.36 -1.98 -25.54
C ILE A 220 -14.89 -1.13 -24.40
N ALA A 221 -14.05 -0.90 -23.37
CA ALA A 221 -14.41 -0.15 -22.16
C ALA A 221 -14.10 1.35 -22.23
N PHE A 222 -13.43 1.82 -23.28
CA PHE A 222 -12.98 3.20 -23.46
C PHE A 222 -13.46 3.80 -24.79
N GLU A 223 -13.62 5.12 -24.83
CA GLU A 223 -13.95 5.87 -26.05
C GLU A 223 -12.71 6.28 -26.87
N TYR A 224 -11.58 6.38 -26.19
CA TYR A 224 -10.29 6.71 -26.78
C TYR A 224 -9.24 5.70 -26.38
N LEU A 225 -8.45 5.21 -27.36
CA LEU A 225 -7.20 4.49 -27.12
C LEU A 225 -6.14 5.41 -26.52
N SER A 226 -6.12 6.66 -27.02
CA SER A 226 -5.29 7.75 -26.50
C SER A 226 -6.15 8.99 -26.38
N LYS A 227 -6.32 9.48 -25.15
CA LYS A 227 -7.01 10.75 -24.90
C LYS A 227 -6.19 11.95 -25.37
N LYS A 228 -4.86 11.82 -25.33
CA LYS A 228 -3.92 12.85 -25.76
C LYS A 228 -3.93 12.98 -27.28
N GLU A 229 -3.73 11.89 -27.99
CA GLU A 229 -3.58 11.86 -29.45
C GLU A 229 -4.93 11.69 -30.18
N LYS A 230 -6.04 11.52 -29.43
CA LYS A 230 -7.43 11.42 -29.96
C LYS A 230 -7.65 10.21 -30.90
N TYR A 231 -7.01 9.09 -30.63
CA TYR A 231 -7.31 7.83 -31.31
C TYR A 231 -8.42 7.06 -30.60
N GLY A 232 -9.32 6.43 -31.37
CA GLY A 232 -10.40 5.57 -30.88
C GLY A 232 -10.55 4.31 -31.74
N LEU A 233 -11.48 3.43 -31.35
CA LEU A 233 -11.83 2.20 -32.07
C LEU A 233 -13.27 2.27 -32.60
N LYS A 234 -13.48 2.01 -33.89
CA LYS A 234 -14.81 1.85 -34.51
C LYS A 234 -15.07 0.39 -34.78
N VAL A 235 -16.28 -0.10 -34.43
CA VAL A 235 -16.69 -1.49 -34.61
C VAL A 235 -17.71 -1.59 -35.75
N GLU A 236 -17.36 -2.34 -36.77
CA GLU A 236 -18.25 -2.67 -37.89
C GLU A 236 -18.71 -4.13 -37.76
N TYR A 237 -20.00 -4.37 -37.65
CA TYR A 237 -20.58 -5.73 -37.52
C TYR A 237 -21.01 -6.29 -38.89
N TYR A 238 -20.71 -7.57 -39.12
CA TYR A 238 -21.12 -8.33 -40.33
C TYR A 238 -21.24 -9.83 -40.02
N ASN A 239 -22.26 -10.48 -40.49
CA ASN A 239 -22.43 -11.93 -40.42
C ASN A 239 -22.18 -12.55 -39.03
N ASN A 240 -22.68 -11.93 -37.95
CA ASN A 240 -22.46 -12.30 -36.55
C ASN A 240 -21.01 -12.15 -36.04
N SER A 241 -20.13 -11.55 -36.82
CA SER A 241 -18.77 -11.20 -36.44
C SER A 241 -18.55 -9.68 -36.56
N PHE A 242 -17.33 -9.20 -36.37
CA PHE A 242 -17.00 -7.78 -36.39
C PHE A 242 -15.63 -7.52 -37.01
N LYS A 243 -15.40 -6.27 -37.40
CA LYS A 243 -14.11 -5.70 -37.71
C LYS A 243 -13.91 -4.44 -36.85
N VAL A 244 -12.71 -4.26 -36.31
CA VAL A 244 -12.33 -3.05 -35.58
C VAL A 244 -11.41 -2.21 -36.43
N LYS A 245 -11.69 -0.89 -36.51
CA LYS A 245 -10.87 0.10 -37.22
C LYS A 245 -10.31 1.11 -36.23
N VAL A 246 -9.06 1.48 -36.39
CA VAL A 246 -8.42 2.56 -35.66
C VAL A 246 -8.77 3.88 -36.33
N VAL A 247 -9.36 4.82 -35.60
CA VAL A 247 -9.77 6.12 -36.12
C VAL A 247 -9.13 7.24 -35.32
N LYS A 248 -8.83 8.38 -35.96
CA LYS A 248 -8.34 9.58 -35.26
C LYS A 248 -9.52 10.45 -34.79
N ASP A 249 -10.39 9.85 -33.98
CA ASP A 249 -11.59 10.44 -33.41
C ASP A 249 -12.10 9.55 -32.27
N LYS A 250 -13.19 9.97 -31.62
CA LYS A 250 -13.93 9.19 -30.62
C LYS A 250 -14.38 7.83 -31.18
N GLY A 251 -14.08 6.77 -30.47
CA GLY A 251 -14.44 5.39 -30.80
C GLY A 251 -15.79 4.97 -30.25
N ASP A 252 -16.13 3.72 -30.49
CA ASP A 252 -17.33 3.06 -29.97
C ASP A 252 -17.01 2.42 -28.61
N LYS A 253 -17.84 2.68 -27.61
CA LYS A 253 -17.77 2.04 -26.31
C LYS A 253 -18.89 0.99 -26.24
N THR A 254 -18.51 -0.28 -26.16
CA THR A 254 -19.45 -1.41 -26.15
C THR A 254 -19.70 -1.97 -24.75
N TYR A 255 -18.78 -1.71 -23.82
CA TYR A 255 -18.84 -2.18 -22.44
C TYR A 255 -18.91 -1.04 -21.42
N GLU A 256 -19.77 -1.16 -20.43
CA GLU A 256 -19.87 -0.27 -19.28
C GLU A 256 -19.88 -1.09 -17.99
N SER A 257 -19.04 -0.75 -17.02
CA SER A 257 -18.85 -1.53 -15.79
C SER A 257 -20.13 -1.76 -14.97
N ARG A 258 -21.06 -0.81 -14.99
CA ARG A 258 -22.36 -0.92 -14.28
C ARG A 258 -23.48 -1.50 -15.14
N ALA A 259 -23.41 -1.35 -16.45
CA ALA A 259 -24.48 -1.76 -17.36
C ALA A 259 -24.19 -3.11 -18.06
N GLY A 260 -22.91 -3.49 -18.22
CA GLY A 260 -22.49 -4.70 -18.92
C GLY A 260 -22.11 -4.46 -20.39
N LEU A 261 -22.07 -5.53 -21.19
CA LEU A 261 -21.70 -5.51 -22.60
C LEU A 261 -22.97 -5.40 -23.49
N ARG A 262 -22.97 -4.39 -24.35
CA ARG A 262 -24.13 -4.10 -25.25
C ARG A 262 -24.01 -4.84 -26.60
N CYS A 263 -24.94 -5.74 -26.85
CA CYS A 263 -25.11 -6.37 -28.15
C CYS A 263 -25.70 -5.38 -29.16
N PRO A 264 -25.30 -5.39 -30.45
CA PRO A 264 -25.86 -4.52 -31.49
C PRO A 264 -27.39 -4.64 -31.66
N LYS A 265 -27.97 -5.79 -31.30
CA LYS A 265 -29.43 -6.02 -31.27
C LYS A 265 -30.13 -5.64 -29.96
N GLY A 266 -29.47 -4.80 -29.12
CA GLY A 266 -30.05 -4.24 -27.90
C GLY A 266 -30.03 -5.14 -26.66
N HIS A 267 -29.54 -6.38 -26.72
CA HIS A 267 -29.38 -7.24 -25.57
C HIS A 267 -28.15 -6.75 -24.71
N ILE A 268 -28.33 -6.67 -23.41
CA ILE A 268 -27.23 -6.35 -22.46
C ILE A 268 -26.82 -7.66 -21.77
N ILE A 269 -25.55 -7.98 -21.88
CA ILE A 269 -24.92 -9.14 -21.23
C ILE A 269 -24.31 -8.65 -19.91
N THR A 270 -24.82 -9.17 -18.81
CA THR A 270 -24.40 -8.75 -17.45
C THR A 270 -22.98 -9.22 -17.14
N THR A 271 -22.35 -8.62 -16.12
CA THR A 271 -20.99 -8.99 -15.68
C THR A 271 -20.89 -10.46 -15.28
N LYS A 272 -21.95 -10.99 -14.64
CA LYS A 272 -22.03 -12.42 -14.26
C LYS A 272 -22.07 -13.33 -15.48
N GLU A 273 -22.87 -13.00 -16.49
CA GLU A 273 -22.93 -13.75 -17.76
C GLU A 273 -21.59 -13.67 -18.52
N LEU A 274 -20.91 -12.51 -18.49
CA LEU A 274 -19.58 -12.37 -19.11
C LEU A 274 -18.55 -13.29 -18.46
N ALA A 275 -18.54 -13.40 -17.14
CA ALA A 275 -17.64 -14.32 -16.43
C ALA A 275 -17.90 -15.78 -16.85
N GLU A 276 -19.17 -16.19 -16.95
CA GLU A 276 -19.52 -17.56 -17.38
C GLU A 276 -19.17 -17.82 -18.86
N ILE A 277 -19.38 -16.85 -19.74
CA ILE A 277 -18.99 -16.96 -21.16
C ILE A 277 -17.48 -17.08 -21.28
N HIS A 278 -16.73 -16.27 -20.51
CA HIS A 278 -15.26 -16.33 -20.47
C HIS A 278 -14.78 -17.69 -19.97
N LYS A 279 -15.34 -18.17 -18.86
CA LYS A 279 -15.05 -19.47 -18.28
C LYS A 279 -15.26 -20.61 -19.29
N ASN A 280 -16.35 -20.56 -20.04
CA ASN A 280 -16.63 -21.53 -21.08
C ASN A 280 -15.67 -21.44 -22.26
N ALA A 281 -15.25 -20.25 -22.68
CA ALA A 281 -14.25 -20.05 -23.73
C ALA A 281 -12.88 -20.60 -23.32
N MET A 282 -12.47 -20.41 -22.07
CA MET A 282 -11.20 -20.92 -21.54
C MET A 282 -11.10 -22.45 -21.53
N SER A 283 -12.22 -23.18 -21.65
CA SER A 283 -12.20 -24.64 -21.83
C SER A 283 -11.48 -25.09 -23.12
N ALA A 284 -11.14 -24.18 -24.02
CA ALA A 284 -10.35 -24.46 -25.20
C ALA A 284 -8.95 -25.03 -24.86
N TRP A 285 -8.38 -24.62 -23.72
CA TRP A 285 -7.12 -25.18 -23.23
C TRP A 285 -7.17 -26.70 -23.01
N GLU A 286 -8.27 -27.21 -22.46
CA GLU A 286 -8.47 -28.63 -22.19
C GLU A 286 -8.65 -29.44 -23.49
N ARG A 287 -9.06 -28.77 -24.56
CA ARG A 287 -9.13 -29.35 -25.92
C ARG A 287 -7.80 -29.25 -26.67
N GLY A 288 -6.70 -28.87 -25.99
CA GLY A 288 -5.37 -28.75 -26.57
C GLY A 288 -5.13 -27.44 -27.34
N ASP A 289 -5.97 -26.41 -27.15
CA ASP A 289 -5.78 -25.09 -27.71
C ASP A 289 -4.92 -24.22 -26.80
N VAL A 290 -3.66 -24.59 -26.74
CA VAL A 290 -2.67 -23.95 -25.86
C VAL A 290 -2.44 -22.49 -26.23
N GLY A 291 -2.40 -21.62 -25.20
CA GLY A 291 -2.22 -20.18 -25.40
C GLY A 291 -3.52 -19.46 -25.79
N HIS A 292 -4.66 -20.16 -25.81
CA HIS A 292 -5.96 -19.55 -26.12
C HIS A 292 -6.33 -18.47 -25.11
N GLN A 293 -6.71 -17.29 -25.65
CA GLN A 293 -7.41 -16.24 -24.89
C GLN A 293 -8.63 -15.81 -25.70
N PRO A 294 -9.81 -15.63 -25.07
CA PRO A 294 -10.98 -15.12 -25.78
C PRO A 294 -10.87 -13.62 -26.04
N ALA A 295 -9.87 -13.22 -26.82
CA ALA A 295 -9.53 -11.85 -27.12
C ALA A 295 -8.97 -11.71 -28.53
N VAL A 296 -9.06 -10.51 -29.09
CA VAL A 296 -8.57 -10.16 -30.41
C VAL A 296 -7.65 -8.95 -30.34
N LEU A 297 -6.59 -8.96 -31.15
CA LEU A 297 -5.70 -7.82 -31.32
C LEU A 297 -6.43 -6.74 -32.13
N VAL A 298 -6.67 -5.56 -31.54
CA VAL A 298 -7.47 -4.49 -32.14
C VAL A 298 -6.67 -3.30 -32.59
N ALA A 299 -5.51 -3.04 -31.97
CA ALA A 299 -4.66 -1.92 -32.31
C ALA A 299 -3.19 -2.19 -31.93
N VAL A 300 -2.28 -1.51 -32.63
CA VAL A 300 -0.85 -1.53 -32.34
C VAL A 300 -0.38 -0.09 -32.20
N LYS A 301 0.29 0.22 -31.09
CA LYS A 301 0.97 1.49 -30.87
C LYS A 301 2.38 1.42 -31.41
N LEU A 302 2.78 2.43 -32.18
CA LEU A 302 4.11 2.56 -32.77
C LEU A 302 5.00 3.48 -31.90
N GLU A 303 6.31 3.39 -32.09
CA GLU A 303 7.31 4.21 -31.41
C GLU A 303 7.18 5.72 -31.65
N ASN A 304 6.58 6.12 -32.80
CA ASN A 304 6.28 7.51 -33.15
C ASN A 304 4.98 8.05 -32.51
N GLY A 305 4.28 7.23 -31.68
CA GLY A 305 3.03 7.58 -31.04
C GLY A 305 1.76 7.32 -31.86
N GLU A 306 1.88 6.91 -33.14
CA GLU A 306 0.71 6.53 -33.94
C GLU A 306 0.10 5.22 -33.49
N TYR A 307 -1.20 5.09 -33.68
CA TYR A 307 -1.94 3.84 -33.52
C TYR A 307 -2.39 3.36 -34.88
N VAL A 308 -2.16 2.08 -35.15
CA VAL A 308 -2.49 1.42 -36.42
C VAL A 308 -3.31 0.15 -36.21
N GLU A 309 -4.02 -0.29 -37.24
CA GLU A 309 -4.63 -1.61 -37.27
C GLU A 309 -3.55 -2.69 -37.37
N PRO A 310 -3.75 -3.88 -36.77
CA PRO A 310 -2.83 -5.00 -36.97
C PRO A 310 -2.72 -5.36 -38.44
N THR A 311 -1.49 -5.54 -38.93
CA THR A 311 -1.26 -6.07 -40.28
C THR A 311 -1.44 -7.57 -40.34
N GLN A 312 -1.68 -8.14 -41.52
CA GLN A 312 -1.75 -9.59 -41.68
C GLN A 312 -0.47 -10.27 -41.23
N GLU A 313 0.70 -9.69 -41.51
CA GLU A 313 2.00 -10.21 -41.06
C GLU A 313 2.11 -10.29 -39.55
N MET A 314 1.54 -9.33 -38.78
CA MET A 314 1.50 -9.36 -37.31
C MET A 314 0.58 -10.46 -36.79
N LEU A 315 -0.56 -10.70 -37.46
CA LEU A 315 -1.48 -11.78 -37.10
C LEU A 315 -0.86 -13.15 -37.40
N ASP A 316 -0.22 -13.29 -38.59
CA ASP A 316 0.49 -14.52 -38.97
C ASP A 316 1.66 -14.84 -38.01
N ALA A 317 2.38 -13.80 -37.57
CA ALA A 317 3.47 -13.95 -36.60
C ALA A 317 2.95 -14.42 -35.21
N TYR A 318 1.78 -13.94 -34.80
CA TYR A 318 1.13 -14.44 -33.57
C TYR A 318 0.71 -15.90 -33.71
N GLU A 319 0.07 -16.29 -34.84
CA GLU A 319 -0.30 -17.69 -35.08
C GLU A 319 0.91 -18.60 -35.21
N LYS A 320 2.03 -18.11 -35.76
CA LYS A 320 3.32 -18.82 -35.77
C LYS A 320 3.82 -19.07 -34.36
N ALA A 321 3.80 -18.05 -33.49
CA ALA A 321 4.18 -18.20 -32.08
C ALA A 321 3.29 -19.24 -31.37
N ARG A 322 1.98 -19.20 -31.63
CA ARG A 322 1.01 -20.15 -31.06
C ARG A 322 1.29 -21.60 -31.52
N LYS A 323 1.63 -21.79 -32.79
CA LYS A 323 2.00 -23.09 -33.33
C LYS A 323 3.25 -23.66 -32.65
N VAL A 324 4.31 -22.87 -32.54
CA VAL A 324 5.57 -23.26 -31.87
C VAL A 324 5.33 -23.58 -30.40
N LEU A 325 4.56 -22.75 -29.72
CA LEU A 325 4.19 -23.02 -28.32
C LEU A 325 3.45 -24.36 -28.20
N LYS A 326 2.44 -24.61 -29.04
CA LYS A 326 1.65 -25.83 -29.02
C LYS A 326 2.49 -27.09 -29.24
N GLU A 327 3.46 -27.02 -30.15
CA GLU A 327 4.36 -28.14 -30.48
C GLU A 327 5.30 -28.49 -29.31
N ASN A 328 5.68 -27.51 -28.47
CA ASN A 328 6.64 -27.68 -27.40
C ASN A 328 6.02 -27.67 -25.99
N PHE A 329 4.75 -27.34 -25.85
CA PHE A 329 4.11 -27.06 -24.58
C PHE A 329 4.31 -28.16 -23.54
N TYR A 330 4.00 -29.40 -23.88
CA TYR A 330 4.08 -30.55 -22.95
C TYR A 330 5.52 -30.93 -22.60
N GLU A 331 6.49 -30.66 -23.48
CA GLU A 331 7.90 -30.84 -23.16
C GLU A 331 8.43 -29.74 -22.23
N TRP A 332 7.92 -28.51 -22.39
CA TRP A 332 8.34 -27.34 -21.62
C TRP A 332 7.61 -27.20 -20.28
N LEU A 333 6.45 -27.86 -20.11
CA LEU A 333 5.69 -27.83 -18.87
C LEU A 333 6.51 -28.42 -17.73
N GLY A 334 6.59 -27.70 -16.60
CA GLY A 334 7.43 -28.05 -15.47
C GLY A 334 8.95 -27.78 -15.66
N LYS A 335 9.40 -27.42 -16.88
CA LYS A 335 10.82 -27.10 -17.16
C LYS A 335 11.03 -25.60 -17.43
N PHE A 336 10.19 -24.99 -18.27
CA PHE A 336 10.27 -23.61 -18.75
C PHE A 336 8.94 -22.90 -18.68
N ILE A 337 7.85 -23.62 -18.48
CA ILE A 337 6.47 -23.15 -18.27
C ILE A 337 6.00 -23.71 -16.94
N PRO A 338 5.51 -22.91 -16.01
CA PRO A 338 5.03 -23.41 -14.71
C PRO A 338 3.82 -24.30 -14.89
N GLU A 339 3.81 -25.45 -14.23
CA GLU A 339 2.72 -26.44 -14.27
C GLU A 339 1.70 -26.27 -13.12
N GLN A 340 2.01 -25.42 -12.16
CA GLN A 340 1.25 -25.28 -10.93
C GLN A 340 -0.16 -24.73 -11.19
N GLU A 341 -1.13 -25.33 -10.49
CA GLU A 341 -2.47 -24.76 -10.38
C GLU A 341 -2.48 -23.54 -9.45
N ILE A 342 -3.38 -22.61 -9.72
CA ILE A 342 -3.65 -21.47 -8.86
C ILE A 342 -4.55 -21.94 -7.71
N PRO A 343 -4.10 -21.90 -6.44
CA PRO A 343 -4.89 -22.37 -5.32
C PRO A 343 -6.06 -21.41 -5.03
N LYS A 344 -7.11 -21.92 -4.42
CA LYS A 344 -8.20 -21.10 -3.91
C LYS A 344 -7.68 -20.22 -2.74
N GLY A 345 -7.93 -18.93 -2.83
CA GLY A 345 -7.55 -17.92 -1.84
C GLY A 345 -8.35 -16.65 -2.05
N ASP A 346 -8.17 -15.67 -1.16
CA ASP A 346 -8.91 -14.41 -1.20
C ASP A 346 -8.58 -13.58 -2.45
N GLU A 347 -7.30 -13.56 -2.86
CA GLU A 347 -6.85 -12.84 -4.05
C GLU A 347 -7.14 -13.61 -5.34
N THR A 348 -7.22 -14.94 -5.28
CA THR A 348 -7.24 -15.82 -6.47
C THR A 348 -8.64 -16.23 -6.90
N GLU A 349 -9.67 -16.06 -6.07
CA GLU A 349 -11.05 -16.49 -6.37
C GLU A 349 -11.58 -15.88 -7.69
N ARG A 350 -11.23 -14.61 -7.97
CA ARG A 350 -11.60 -13.95 -9.22
C ARG A 350 -10.98 -14.64 -10.44
N LEU A 351 -9.72 -15.08 -10.37
CA LEU A 351 -9.06 -15.82 -11.44
C LEU A 351 -9.77 -17.16 -11.69
N LEU A 352 -10.05 -17.90 -10.62
CA LEU A 352 -10.70 -19.20 -10.68
C LEU A 352 -12.13 -19.11 -11.24
N SER A 353 -12.87 -18.04 -10.90
CA SER A 353 -14.22 -17.81 -11.42
C SER A 353 -14.25 -17.63 -12.96
N HIS A 354 -13.12 -17.24 -13.56
CA HIS A 354 -12.92 -17.10 -15.01
C HIS A 354 -12.16 -18.30 -15.63
N ARG A 355 -11.94 -19.38 -14.88
CA ARG A 355 -11.16 -20.58 -15.29
C ARG A 355 -9.71 -20.27 -15.67
N LEU A 356 -9.14 -19.24 -15.06
CA LEU A 356 -7.71 -18.98 -15.04
C LEU A 356 -7.11 -19.73 -13.84
N ASP A 357 -7.08 -21.06 -13.92
CA ASP A 357 -6.79 -21.98 -12.83
C ASP A 357 -5.33 -22.46 -12.79
N HIS A 358 -4.51 -22.07 -13.76
CA HIS A 358 -3.07 -22.33 -13.81
C HIS A 358 -2.32 -21.05 -14.15
N PHE A 359 -1.11 -20.88 -13.61
CA PHE A 359 -0.31 -19.68 -13.86
C PHE A 359 0.03 -19.46 -15.33
N TYR A 360 0.21 -20.51 -16.12
CA TYR A 360 0.41 -20.37 -17.57
C TYR A 360 -0.81 -19.82 -18.32
N LYS A 361 -2.04 -19.97 -17.79
CA LYS A 361 -3.26 -19.42 -18.42
C LYS A 361 -3.37 -17.90 -18.28
N LEU A 362 -2.50 -17.27 -17.47
CA LEU A 362 -2.43 -15.82 -17.31
C LEU A 362 -1.67 -15.12 -18.45
N PHE A 363 -1.32 -15.87 -19.51
CA PHE A 363 -0.56 -15.37 -20.65
C PHE A 363 -1.20 -15.82 -21.97
N ASN A 364 -1.06 -14.99 -23.01
CA ASN A 364 -1.37 -15.42 -24.36
C ASN A 364 -0.23 -16.27 -24.95
N ALA A 365 -0.44 -16.85 -26.11
CA ALA A 365 0.52 -17.79 -26.69
C ALA A 365 1.90 -17.17 -26.95
N ARG A 366 1.96 -15.93 -27.44
CA ARG A 366 3.23 -15.23 -27.73
C ARG A 366 3.93 -14.82 -26.44
N GLN A 367 3.20 -14.32 -25.45
CA GLN A 367 3.75 -14.01 -24.13
C GLN A 367 4.37 -15.25 -23.50
N LEU A 368 3.66 -16.38 -23.52
CA LEU A 368 4.13 -17.63 -22.91
C LEU A 368 5.38 -18.17 -23.62
N LEU A 369 5.44 -18.12 -24.95
CA LEU A 369 6.61 -18.48 -25.74
C LEU A 369 7.84 -17.65 -25.35
N VAL A 370 7.66 -16.32 -25.20
CA VAL A 370 8.75 -15.41 -24.81
C VAL A 370 9.25 -15.73 -23.41
N HIS A 371 8.34 -15.86 -22.43
CA HIS A 371 8.72 -16.17 -21.04
C HIS A 371 9.48 -17.50 -20.92
N ALA A 372 9.00 -18.55 -21.60
CA ALA A 372 9.70 -19.83 -21.65
C ALA A 372 11.11 -19.72 -22.27
N THR A 373 11.25 -18.95 -23.35
CA THR A 373 12.56 -18.72 -23.99
C THR A 373 13.52 -17.96 -23.07
N ILE A 374 13.04 -16.98 -22.31
CA ILE A 374 13.87 -16.20 -21.37
C ILE A 374 14.38 -17.11 -20.23
N ILE A 375 13.54 -18.01 -19.70
CA ILE A 375 13.99 -18.99 -18.68
C ILE A 375 15.12 -19.86 -19.23
N GLN A 376 14.99 -20.39 -20.45
CA GLN A 376 16.05 -21.17 -21.09
C GLN A 376 17.36 -20.36 -21.15
N LEU A 377 17.27 -19.10 -21.58
CA LEU A 377 18.43 -18.21 -21.68
C LEU A 377 19.06 -17.86 -20.34
N ILE A 378 18.28 -17.69 -19.28
CA ILE A 378 18.81 -17.46 -17.91
C ILE A 378 19.62 -18.68 -17.45
N ARG A 379 19.13 -19.90 -17.70
CA ARG A 379 19.86 -21.15 -17.37
C ARG A 379 21.14 -21.27 -18.22
N GLU A 380 21.07 -21.02 -19.52
CA GLU A 380 22.26 -20.99 -20.40
C GLU A 380 23.27 -19.93 -19.93
N ALA A 381 22.84 -18.76 -19.47
CA ALA A 381 23.72 -17.74 -18.93
C ALA A 381 24.49 -18.27 -17.69
N TYR A 382 23.79 -18.93 -16.76
CA TYR A 382 24.42 -19.53 -15.59
C TYR A 382 25.54 -20.49 -15.94
N ASP A 383 25.26 -21.46 -16.84
CA ASP A 383 26.26 -22.46 -17.27
C ASP A 383 27.47 -21.79 -17.92
N ARG A 384 27.30 -20.79 -18.76
CA ARG A 384 28.37 -20.04 -19.40
C ARG A 384 29.19 -19.22 -18.39
N ILE A 385 28.54 -18.56 -17.42
CA ILE A 385 29.24 -17.78 -16.37
C ILE A 385 30.12 -18.71 -15.53
N ILE A 386 29.64 -19.92 -15.19
CA ILE A 386 30.46 -20.92 -14.47
C ILE A 386 31.68 -21.35 -15.28
N GLN A 387 31.49 -21.60 -16.58
CA GLN A 387 32.62 -21.96 -17.47
C GLN A 387 33.66 -20.82 -17.55
N GLU A 388 33.26 -19.57 -17.49
CA GLU A 388 34.16 -18.42 -17.57
C GLU A 388 34.83 -18.05 -16.24
N LYS A 389 34.07 -18.09 -15.13
CA LYS A 389 34.51 -17.56 -13.83
C LYS A 389 34.90 -18.65 -12.82
N SER A 390 34.43 -19.88 -12.98
CA SER A 390 34.59 -20.97 -12.02
C SER A 390 34.14 -20.66 -10.59
N ASP A 391 33.18 -19.72 -10.42
CA ASP A 391 32.61 -19.31 -9.14
C ASP A 391 31.07 -19.45 -9.19
N PRO A 392 30.50 -20.54 -8.66
CA PRO A 392 29.06 -20.77 -8.67
C PRO A 392 28.26 -19.73 -7.89
N GLU A 393 28.77 -19.24 -6.75
CA GLU A 393 28.08 -18.24 -5.95
C GLU A 393 28.06 -16.87 -6.66
N TYR A 394 29.10 -16.52 -7.37
CA TYR A 394 29.12 -15.33 -8.20
C TYR A 394 28.20 -15.46 -9.41
N ALA A 395 28.23 -16.61 -10.11
CA ALA A 395 27.32 -16.90 -11.22
C ALA A 395 25.85 -16.82 -10.77
N LYS A 396 25.53 -17.40 -9.62
CA LYS A 396 24.21 -17.31 -8.96
C LYS A 396 23.81 -15.86 -8.73
N ALA A 397 24.70 -15.01 -8.21
CA ALA A 397 24.42 -13.58 -8.01
C ALA A 397 24.09 -12.89 -9.33
N VAL A 398 24.83 -13.12 -10.41
CA VAL A 398 24.59 -12.48 -11.71
C VAL A 398 23.25 -12.89 -12.30
N VAL A 399 22.94 -14.19 -12.37
CA VAL A 399 21.67 -14.66 -12.97
C VAL A 399 20.43 -14.28 -12.14
N THR A 400 20.60 -14.04 -10.84
CA THR A 400 19.51 -13.54 -10.01
C THR A 400 18.95 -12.21 -10.53
N TYR A 401 19.80 -11.28 -11.00
CA TYR A 401 19.33 -10.03 -11.60
C TYR A 401 18.63 -10.24 -12.95
N LEU A 402 19.05 -11.25 -13.72
CA LEU A 402 18.37 -11.60 -14.96
C LEU A 402 16.97 -12.17 -14.67
N ALA A 403 16.83 -13.01 -13.64
CA ALA A 403 15.55 -13.55 -13.19
C ALA A 403 14.62 -12.44 -12.63
N LEU A 404 15.16 -11.46 -11.89
CA LEU A 404 14.40 -10.30 -11.42
C LEU A 404 13.94 -9.40 -12.57
N ALA A 405 14.75 -9.23 -13.62
CA ALA A 405 14.34 -8.52 -14.83
C ALA A 405 13.23 -9.27 -15.58
N HIS A 406 13.27 -10.60 -15.59
CA HIS A 406 12.18 -11.45 -16.10
C HIS A 406 10.90 -11.23 -15.28
N GLY A 407 10.99 -11.14 -13.94
CA GLY A 407 9.85 -10.81 -13.08
C GLY A 407 9.19 -9.47 -13.45
N LYS A 408 9.98 -8.43 -13.77
CA LYS A 408 9.43 -7.17 -14.28
C LYS A 408 8.72 -7.34 -15.63
N LEU A 409 9.26 -8.18 -16.50
CA LEU A 409 8.62 -8.45 -17.79
C LEU A 409 7.28 -9.18 -17.60
N LEU A 410 7.21 -10.14 -16.66
CA LEU A 410 5.97 -10.82 -16.27
C LEU A 410 4.90 -9.84 -15.81
N ASP A 411 5.27 -8.88 -14.97
CA ASP A 411 4.34 -7.88 -14.40
C ASP A 411 3.71 -6.99 -15.48
N TYR A 412 4.42 -6.69 -16.56
CA TYR A 412 3.95 -5.83 -17.65
C TYR A 412 3.43 -6.58 -18.88
N ASN A 413 3.50 -7.91 -18.90
CA ASN A 413 3.12 -8.72 -20.06
C ASN A 413 2.34 -9.98 -19.65
N SER A 414 1.14 -9.76 -19.14
CA SER A 414 0.13 -10.79 -18.85
C SER A 414 -1.21 -10.40 -19.45
N VAL A 415 -2.20 -11.30 -19.41
CA VAL A 415 -3.59 -10.98 -19.79
C VAL A 415 -4.37 -10.28 -18.67
N LEU A 416 -3.70 -9.96 -17.57
CA LEU A 416 -4.23 -9.19 -16.44
C LEU A 416 -3.82 -7.72 -16.47
N THR A 417 -2.93 -7.31 -17.38
CA THR A 417 -2.59 -5.90 -17.62
C THR A 417 -3.78 -5.12 -18.18
N GLN A 418 -3.73 -3.80 -18.17
CA GLN A 418 -4.73 -2.93 -18.78
C GLN A 418 -4.09 -1.86 -19.66
N TRP A 419 -4.85 -1.36 -20.64
CA TRP A 419 -4.41 -0.23 -21.46
C TRP A 419 -4.83 1.10 -20.82
N ASN A 420 -3.88 1.94 -20.40
CA ASN A 420 -4.14 3.26 -19.84
C ASN A 420 -4.26 4.31 -20.92
N THR A 421 -5.46 4.78 -21.20
CA THR A 421 -5.78 5.75 -22.25
C THR A 421 -5.32 7.18 -21.95
N HIS A 422 -4.94 7.49 -20.72
CA HIS A 422 -4.40 8.80 -20.30
C HIS A 422 -2.88 8.86 -20.42
N ARG A 423 -2.21 7.75 -20.05
CA ARG A 423 -0.75 7.64 -20.05
C ARG A 423 -0.21 7.09 -21.38
N ASP A 424 -1.07 6.56 -22.25
CA ASP A 424 -0.70 5.84 -23.47
C ASP A 424 0.29 4.69 -23.18
N ALA A 425 0.04 3.94 -22.12
CA ALA A 425 0.94 2.93 -21.60
C ALA A 425 0.15 1.75 -21.02
N ILE A 426 0.85 0.65 -20.78
CA ILE A 426 0.32 -0.51 -20.08
C ILE A 426 0.33 -0.22 -18.57
N ASP A 427 -0.81 -0.38 -17.91
CA ASP A 427 -0.92 -0.55 -16.46
C ASP A 427 -0.57 -1.99 -16.13
N HIS A 428 0.35 -2.18 -15.19
CA HIS A 428 0.91 -3.50 -14.92
C HIS A 428 -0.07 -4.41 -14.16
N THR A 429 0.22 -5.71 -14.12
CA THR A 429 -0.61 -6.75 -13.52
C THR A 429 -1.06 -6.41 -12.09
N PHE A 430 -0.17 -5.83 -11.30
CA PHE A 430 -0.39 -5.49 -9.89
C PHE A 430 -0.56 -3.99 -9.60
N ASP A 431 -1.04 -3.20 -10.58
CA ASP A 431 -1.27 -1.75 -10.38
C ASP A 431 -2.22 -1.45 -9.21
N ARG A 432 -3.12 -2.37 -8.89
CA ARG A 432 -4.09 -2.28 -7.79
C ARG A 432 -3.74 -3.10 -6.56
N HIS A 433 -2.58 -3.76 -6.54
CA HIS A 433 -2.18 -4.71 -5.50
C HIS A 433 -3.13 -5.93 -5.37
N ASP A 434 -3.90 -6.26 -6.38
CA ASP A 434 -4.78 -7.44 -6.49
C ASP A 434 -4.68 -8.06 -7.89
N PHE A 435 -5.25 -9.24 -8.09
CA PHE A 435 -5.46 -9.80 -9.42
C PHE A 435 -6.73 -9.19 -10.03
N HIS A 436 -6.57 -8.42 -11.09
CA HIS A 436 -7.68 -7.78 -11.81
C HIS A 436 -7.83 -8.34 -13.22
N ILE A 437 -9.08 -8.63 -13.61
CA ILE A 437 -9.40 -9.06 -14.98
C ILE A 437 -10.18 -7.94 -15.66
N GLY A 438 -9.50 -7.20 -16.55
CA GLY A 438 -10.09 -6.15 -17.38
C GLY A 438 -10.79 -6.69 -18.61
N GLN A 439 -11.41 -5.80 -19.41
CA GLN A 439 -12.00 -6.14 -20.72
C GLN A 439 -10.97 -6.03 -21.85
N ASP A 440 -9.85 -5.41 -21.58
CA ASP A 440 -8.69 -5.28 -22.46
C ASP A 440 -7.42 -5.67 -21.71
N PHE A 441 -6.37 -5.96 -22.45
CA PHE A 441 -5.02 -6.05 -21.91
C PHE A 441 -3.99 -5.54 -22.93
N GLY A 442 -2.89 -5.03 -22.40
CA GLY A 442 -1.75 -4.60 -23.17
C GLY A 442 -0.64 -5.66 -23.20
N GLU A 443 -0.06 -5.86 -24.37
CA GLU A 443 1.15 -6.66 -24.56
C GLU A 443 2.23 -5.74 -25.14
N GLY A 444 3.40 -5.67 -24.49
CA GLY A 444 4.54 -4.94 -25.03
C GLY A 444 5.17 -5.65 -26.21
N ASP A 445 5.96 -4.93 -27.01
CA ASP A 445 6.98 -5.62 -27.80
C ASP A 445 8.03 -6.16 -26.83
N MET A 446 7.88 -7.47 -26.50
CA MET A 446 8.53 -8.06 -25.34
C MET A 446 10.05 -8.19 -25.45
N ILE A 447 10.63 -7.87 -26.60
CA ILE A 447 12.09 -7.95 -26.86
C ILE A 447 12.74 -6.58 -27.10
N THR A 448 11.97 -5.49 -27.08
CA THR A 448 12.45 -4.14 -27.38
C THR A 448 12.20 -3.14 -26.23
N LYS A 449 12.16 -1.83 -26.57
CA LYS A 449 12.12 -0.71 -25.60
C LYS A 449 10.75 -0.44 -24.96
N GLY A 450 9.64 -0.95 -25.51
CA GLY A 450 8.33 -0.72 -24.96
C GLY A 450 8.24 -1.12 -23.50
N THR A 451 7.39 -2.08 -23.15
CA THR A 451 7.42 -2.77 -21.86
C THR A 451 8.10 -4.15 -21.98
N GLY A 452 9.11 -4.25 -22.88
CA GLY A 452 9.84 -5.46 -23.18
C GLY A 452 11.10 -5.68 -22.34
N LEU A 453 11.86 -6.73 -22.70
CA LEU A 453 13.08 -7.14 -22.00
C LEU A 453 14.15 -6.03 -21.97
N GLU A 454 14.33 -5.30 -23.08
CA GLU A 454 15.27 -4.18 -23.13
C GLU A 454 14.90 -3.08 -22.11
N TRP A 455 13.59 -2.79 -21.98
CA TRP A 455 13.09 -1.86 -20.98
C TRP A 455 13.33 -2.40 -19.55
N ALA A 456 13.01 -3.66 -19.26
CA ALA A 456 13.19 -4.26 -17.94
C ALA A 456 14.67 -4.25 -17.49
N LEU A 457 15.60 -4.44 -18.43
CA LEU A 457 17.03 -4.45 -18.15
C LEU A 457 17.65 -3.04 -18.10
N PHE A 458 17.38 -2.18 -19.09
CA PHE A 458 18.21 -0.99 -19.38
C PHE A 458 17.48 0.35 -19.31
N SER A 459 16.16 0.39 -19.05
CA SER A 459 15.44 1.67 -18.92
C SER A 459 15.94 2.49 -17.72
N ASN A 460 15.40 3.70 -17.58
CA ASN A 460 15.67 4.56 -16.40
C ASN A 460 15.31 3.90 -15.07
N ALA A 461 14.38 2.96 -15.07
CA ALA A 461 14.02 2.11 -13.94
C ALA A 461 14.37 0.63 -14.21
N GLY A 462 15.30 0.33 -15.10
CA GLY A 462 15.76 -1.03 -15.42
C GLY A 462 16.66 -1.61 -14.34
N VAL A 463 16.71 -2.94 -14.28
CA VAL A 463 17.41 -3.68 -13.21
C VAL A 463 18.91 -3.38 -13.19
N VAL A 464 19.57 -3.23 -14.35
CA VAL A 464 21.02 -2.88 -14.42
C VAL A 464 21.28 -1.51 -13.80
N LYS A 465 20.43 -0.51 -14.09
CA LYS A 465 20.56 0.82 -13.51
C LYS A 465 20.23 0.82 -12.02
N ALA A 466 19.23 0.03 -11.61
CA ALA A 466 18.91 -0.17 -10.20
C ALA A 466 20.12 -0.72 -9.43
N LEU A 467 20.72 -1.82 -9.90
CA LEU A 467 21.92 -2.41 -9.30
C LEU A 467 23.06 -1.40 -9.18
N ARG A 468 23.34 -0.64 -10.26
CA ARG A 468 24.38 0.38 -10.25
C ARG A 468 24.14 1.42 -9.16
N LYS A 469 22.91 1.95 -9.07
CA LYS A 469 22.54 2.94 -8.05
C LYS A 469 22.58 2.39 -6.62
N ILE A 470 22.10 1.17 -6.41
CA ILE A 470 22.17 0.47 -5.13
C ILE A 470 23.63 0.30 -4.70
N THR A 471 24.49 -0.17 -5.63
CA THR A 471 25.93 -0.36 -5.36
C THR A 471 26.62 0.95 -5.02
N GLU A 472 26.31 2.06 -5.74
CA GLU A 472 26.82 3.40 -5.44
C GLU A 472 26.41 3.87 -4.04
N LEU A 473 25.15 3.65 -3.64
CA LEU A 473 24.62 4.06 -2.34
C LEU A 473 25.17 3.22 -1.18
N LEU A 474 25.56 1.96 -1.44
CA LEU A 474 26.14 1.05 -0.44
C LEU A 474 27.70 1.04 -0.46
N ASP A 475 28.34 1.78 -1.35
CA ASP A 475 29.82 1.71 -1.51
C ASP A 475 30.56 2.08 -0.22
N GLU A 476 30.06 3.08 0.50
CA GLU A 476 30.62 3.46 1.80
C GLU A 476 30.41 2.38 2.88
N ALA A 477 29.26 1.69 2.88
CA ALA A 477 29.02 0.57 3.78
C ALA A 477 29.98 -0.59 3.49
N ARG A 478 30.19 -0.89 2.22
CA ARG A 478 31.13 -1.90 1.75
C ARG A 478 32.57 -1.57 2.16
N LYS A 479 33.03 -0.32 1.95
CA LYS A 479 34.38 0.13 2.33
C LYS A 479 34.65 0.07 3.83
N ARG A 480 33.60 0.26 4.64
CA ARG A 480 33.70 0.15 6.11
C ARG A 480 33.62 -1.27 6.65
N GLY A 481 33.43 -2.27 5.78
CA GLY A 481 33.32 -3.68 6.18
C GLY A 481 32.06 -4.02 6.97
N GLN A 482 30.96 -3.25 6.74
CA GLN A 482 29.68 -3.58 7.33
C GLN A 482 29.16 -4.90 6.77
N SER A 483 28.38 -5.63 7.58
CA SER A 483 27.83 -6.92 7.20
C SER A 483 26.30 -6.90 7.18
N VAL A 484 25.72 -7.70 6.26
CA VAL A 484 24.31 -8.00 6.24
C VAL A 484 24.10 -9.49 6.08
N LYS A 485 23.11 -10.03 6.78
CA LYS A 485 22.68 -11.42 6.69
C LYS A 485 21.21 -11.47 6.39
N VAL A 486 20.85 -12.06 5.26
CA VAL A 486 19.44 -12.28 4.88
C VAL A 486 19.07 -13.74 5.19
N LEU A 487 18.05 -13.93 6.01
CA LEU A 487 17.57 -15.22 6.45
C LEU A 487 16.15 -15.47 5.91
N LEU A 488 15.94 -16.66 5.36
CA LEU A 488 14.61 -17.15 5.00
C LEU A 488 14.04 -17.92 6.18
N GLY A 489 12.89 -17.51 6.71
CA GLY A 489 12.25 -18.23 7.82
C GLY A 489 11.08 -17.48 8.46
N ASP A 490 10.36 -18.21 9.31
CA ASP A 490 9.23 -17.73 10.08
C ASP A 490 9.69 -16.94 11.31
N ALA A 491 9.36 -15.66 11.39
CA ALA A 491 9.71 -14.82 12.52
C ALA A 491 9.10 -15.27 13.87
N SER A 492 8.07 -16.10 13.84
CA SER A 492 7.48 -16.70 15.05
C SER A 492 8.22 -17.94 15.55
N ASP A 493 9.15 -18.52 14.74
CA ASP A 493 9.94 -19.68 15.12
C ASP A 493 11.17 -19.27 15.97
N PRO A 494 11.24 -19.65 17.27
CA PRO A 494 12.39 -19.32 18.11
C PRO A 494 13.71 -19.93 17.63
N ALA A 495 13.67 -21.04 16.89
CA ALA A 495 14.88 -21.67 16.36
C ALA A 495 15.63 -20.73 15.40
N LEU A 496 14.93 -19.87 14.68
CA LEU A 496 15.51 -18.90 13.75
C LEU A 496 16.46 -17.89 14.42
N TYR A 497 16.23 -17.60 15.71
CA TYR A 497 17.05 -16.66 16.49
C TYR A 497 18.24 -17.33 17.17
N SER A 498 18.30 -18.66 17.17
CA SER A 498 19.38 -19.41 17.80
C SER A 498 20.73 -19.08 17.16
N GLY A 499 21.70 -18.69 17.99
CA GLY A 499 23.04 -18.34 17.51
C GLY A 499 23.16 -16.95 16.85
N LEU A 500 22.09 -16.16 16.70
CA LEU A 500 22.18 -14.80 16.19
C LEU A 500 22.83 -13.82 17.18
N GLY A 501 22.79 -14.10 18.49
CA GLY A 501 23.21 -13.19 19.56
C GLY A 501 22.21 -12.06 19.79
N LEU A 502 22.60 -11.06 20.60
CA LEU A 502 21.72 -9.96 20.98
C LEU A 502 21.84 -8.78 20.03
N PHE A 503 20.75 -8.03 19.87
CA PHE A 503 20.63 -6.83 19.04
C PHE A 503 20.40 -5.59 19.88
N ASP A 504 20.95 -4.46 19.44
CA ASP A 504 20.77 -3.16 20.11
C ASP A 504 19.48 -2.47 19.65
N LEU A 505 19.04 -2.79 18.43
CA LEU A 505 17.90 -2.19 17.78
C LEU A 505 17.17 -3.22 16.94
N VAL A 506 15.87 -3.31 17.13
CA VAL A 506 14.95 -4.00 16.22
C VAL A 506 14.09 -2.93 15.57
N VAL A 507 14.11 -2.83 14.25
CA VAL A 507 13.20 -1.98 13.47
C VAL A 507 12.51 -2.84 12.45
N THR A 508 11.19 -2.83 12.42
CA THR A 508 10.45 -3.75 11.56
C THR A 508 9.09 -3.20 11.13
N ASP A 509 8.59 -3.66 9.98
CA ASP A 509 7.29 -3.31 9.39
C ASP A 509 6.45 -4.58 9.25
N PRO A 510 5.66 -4.95 10.28
CA PRO A 510 4.90 -6.19 10.30
C PRO A 510 3.79 -6.22 9.25
N PRO A 511 3.31 -7.42 8.85
CA PRO A 511 2.18 -7.55 7.94
C PRO A 511 0.93 -6.83 8.45
N TYR A 512 0.10 -6.32 7.51
CA TYR A 512 -1.04 -5.45 7.83
C TYR A 512 -2.33 -6.22 8.00
N TYR A 513 -2.42 -7.03 9.05
CA TYR A 513 -3.64 -7.71 9.46
C TYR A 513 -4.29 -8.51 8.30
N ALA A 514 -5.30 -7.95 7.60
CA ALA A 514 -6.01 -8.59 6.49
C ALA A 514 -5.83 -7.86 5.13
N ASN A 515 -4.88 -6.93 4.99
CA ASN A 515 -4.84 -6.05 3.80
C ASN A 515 -4.23 -6.66 2.55
N VAL A 516 -3.22 -7.52 2.69
CA VAL A 516 -2.46 -8.07 1.56
C VAL A 516 -2.08 -9.52 1.86
N ASN A 517 -2.52 -10.43 1.04
CA ASN A 517 -2.11 -11.84 1.07
C ASN A 517 -0.85 -12.01 0.21
N TYR A 518 0.32 -11.65 0.77
CA TYR A 518 1.59 -11.58 0.03
C TYR A 518 1.95 -12.89 -0.67
N ALA A 519 1.76 -14.02 -0.02
CA ALA A 519 2.09 -15.32 -0.58
C ALA A 519 1.20 -15.69 -1.77
N GLU A 520 -0.09 -15.30 -1.77
CA GLU A 520 -0.98 -15.53 -2.92
C GLU A 520 -0.58 -14.70 -4.14
N LEU A 521 -0.22 -13.42 -3.91
CA LEU A 521 0.23 -12.54 -4.99
C LEU A 521 1.61 -12.93 -5.49
N SER A 522 2.53 -13.33 -4.60
CA SER A 522 3.89 -13.67 -4.95
C SER A 522 4.02 -14.99 -5.70
N ASP A 523 3.05 -15.91 -5.59
CA ASP A 523 3.01 -17.15 -6.38
C ASP A 523 3.15 -16.88 -7.87
N TYR A 524 2.59 -15.76 -8.35
CA TYR A 524 2.71 -15.31 -9.73
C TYR A 524 4.16 -15.20 -10.21
N PHE A 525 5.07 -14.75 -9.34
CA PHE A 525 6.50 -14.66 -9.64
C PHE A 525 7.28 -15.89 -9.20
N TYR A 526 6.87 -16.50 -8.09
CA TYR A 526 7.51 -17.65 -7.48
C TYR A 526 7.66 -18.81 -8.46
N VAL A 527 6.57 -19.19 -9.15
CA VAL A 527 6.57 -20.34 -10.06
C VAL A 527 7.54 -20.15 -11.23
N TRP A 528 7.75 -18.93 -11.69
CA TRP A 528 8.71 -18.61 -12.76
C TRP A 528 10.15 -18.51 -12.24
N MET A 529 10.35 -17.95 -11.05
CA MET A 529 11.67 -17.92 -10.40
C MET A 529 12.15 -19.32 -10.05
N LYS A 530 11.25 -20.19 -9.59
CA LYS A 530 11.54 -21.62 -9.36
C LYS A 530 12.10 -22.30 -10.60
N LEU A 531 11.55 -22.04 -11.78
CA LEU A 531 12.03 -22.61 -13.04
C LEU A 531 13.36 -22.00 -13.52
N SER A 532 13.63 -20.75 -13.22
CA SER A 532 14.84 -20.06 -13.71
C SER A 532 16.04 -20.20 -12.80
N ILE A 533 15.86 -20.10 -11.48
CA ILE A 533 16.93 -20.07 -10.48
C ILE A 533 16.66 -20.98 -9.26
N GLY A 534 15.60 -21.79 -9.28
CA GLY A 534 15.20 -22.60 -8.11
C GLY A 534 16.29 -23.58 -7.67
N ASP A 535 17.00 -24.19 -8.60
CA ASP A 535 18.11 -25.12 -8.30
C ASP A 535 19.28 -24.43 -7.57
N LEU A 536 19.38 -23.08 -7.72
CA LEU A 536 20.43 -22.27 -7.08
C LEU A 536 20.03 -21.82 -5.65
N TYR A 537 18.73 -21.90 -5.33
CA TYR A 537 18.15 -21.52 -4.04
C TYR A 537 17.19 -22.61 -3.54
N PRO A 538 17.70 -23.84 -3.30
CA PRO A 538 16.84 -24.97 -2.94
C PRO A 538 16.04 -24.70 -1.65
N GLU A 539 16.58 -23.92 -0.73
CA GLU A 539 15.91 -23.51 0.50
C GLU A 539 14.67 -22.60 0.25
N ALA A 540 14.72 -21.77 -0.81
CA ALA A 540 13.65 -20.84 -1.13
C ALA A 540 12.55 -21.47 -2.02
N PHE A 541 12.92 -22.44 -2.85
CA PHE A 541 12.04 -23.03 -3.86
C PHE A 541 11.75 -24.52 -3.64
N ALA A 542 11.87 -24.99 -2.39
CA ALA A 542 11.59 -26.40 -2.04
C ALA A 542 10.13 -26.79 -2.29
N MET A 543 9.19 -25.86 -2.07
CA MET A 543 7.76 -26.07 -2.26
C MET A 543 7.32 -25.79 -3.71
N ASP A 544 6.14 -26.25 -4.10
CA ASP A 544 5.58 -25.95 -5.44
C ASP A 544 5.08 -24.53 -5.58
N LEU A 545 4.65 -23.90 -4.48
CA LEU A 545 4.19 -22.53 -4.36
C LEU A 545 4.86 -21.87 -3.16
N ALA A 546 4.79 -20.54 -3.08
CA ALA A 546 5.23 -19.79 -1.92
C ALA A 546 4.54 -20.32 -0.65
N PRO A 547 5.27 -20.52 0.45
CA PRO A 547 4.68 -21.02 1.70
C PRO A 547 3.64 -20.01 2.25
N LYS A 548 2.51 -20.55 2.73
CA LYS A 548 1.35 -19.74 3.18
C LYS A 548 0.93 -20.08 4.61
N ASP A 549 1.31 -21.26 5.09
CA ASP A 549 0.86 -21.83 6.37
C ASP A 549 1.32 -21.04 7.60
N ARG A 550 2.45 -20.33 7.49
CA ARG A 550 3.03 -19.48 8.54
C ARG A 550 3.02 -17.98 8.22
N GLU A 551 2.42 -17.58 7.09
CA GLU A 551 2.20 -16.16 6.80
C GLU A 551 1.32 -15.53 7.87
N ILE A 552 1.78 -14.43 8.48
CA ILE A 552 1.08 -13.76 9.59
C ILE A 552 0.10 -12.75 9.03
N VAL A 553 -1.02 -13.24 8.52
CA VAL A 553 -2.15 -12.44 8.02
C VAL A 553 -3.47 -13.08 8.45
N VAL A 554 -4.48 -12.27 8.68
CA VAL A 554 -5.85 -12.79 8.86
C VAL A 554 -6.36 -13.23 7.50
N ASN A 555 -6.59 -14.53 7.36
CA ASN A 555 -7.12 -15.14 6.14
C ASN A 555 -7.99 -16.33 6.51
N ARG A 556 -9.30 -16.16 6.41
CA ARG A 556 -10.29 -17.18 6.79
C ARG A 556 -10.30 -18.38 5.85
N THR A 557 -9.82 -18.22 4.59
CA THR A 557 -9.69 -19.34 3.67
C THR A 557 -8.57 -20.31 4.04
N ARG A 558 -7.70 -19.90 4.99
CA ARG A 558 -6.56 -20.66 5.53
C ARG A 558 -6.66 -20.92 7.03
N ASP A 559 -7.86 -20.81 7.60
CA ASP A 559 -8.14 -21.04 9.03
C ASP A 559 -7.28 -20.16 9.98
N CYS A 560 -6.87 -18.96 9.54
CA CYS A 560 -6.19 -17.99 10.39
C CYS A 560 -7.07 -16.76 10.62
N ASP A 561 -7.78 -16.77 11.74
CA ASP A 561 -8.62 -15.67 12.22
C ASP A 561 -7.78 -14.61 13.00
N GLU A 562 -8.46 -13.65 13.59
CA GLU A 562 -7.87 -12.57 14.37
C GLU A 562 -7.02 -13.10 15.54
N LYS A 563 -7.49 -14.16 16.20
CA LYS A 563 -6.75 -14.77 17.31
C LYS A 563 -5.49 -15.48 16.85
N CYS A 564 -5.57 -16.19 15.73
CA CYS A 564 -4.39 -16.82 15.10
C CYS A 564 -3.32 -15.75 14.78
N PHE A 565 -3.72 -14.60 14.21
CA PHE A 565 -2.83 -13.46 13.94
C PHE A 565 -2.19 -12.94 15.24
N GLU A 566 -3.00 -12.68 16.28
CA GLU A 566 -2.54 -12.17 17.57
C GLU A 566 -1.55 -13.14 18.25
N ASP A 567 -1.86 -14.44 18.28
CA ASP A 567 -1.00 -15.47 18.89
C ASP A 567 0.34 -15.59 18.15
N ARG A 568 0.35 -15.55 16.83
CA ARG A 568 1.58 -15.56 16.01
C ARG A 568 2.41 -14.30 16.24
N MET A 569 1.79 -13.13 16.25
CA MET A 569 2.47 -11.86 16.53
C MET A 569 3.02 -11.81 17.95
N ARG A 570 2.32 -12.38 18.94
CA ARG A 570 2.84 -12.51 20.30
C ARG A 570 4.13 -13.34 20.30
N SER A 571 4.15 -14.49 19.60
CA SER A 571 5.36 -15.31 19.48
C SER A 571 6.52 -14.55 18.84
N VAL A 572 6.25 -13.74 17.79
CA VAL A 572 7.27 -12.85 17.20
C VAL A 572 7.82 -11.86 18.22
N PHE A 573 6.95 -11.19 18.99
CA PHE A 573 7.40 -10.23 20.00
C PHE A 573 8.18 -10.91 21.15
N GLU A 574 7.79 -12.11 21.55
CA GLU A 574 8.54 -12.91 22.54
C GLU A 574 9.95 -13.23 22.02
N ASN A 575 10.08 -13.64 20.75
CA ASN A 575 11.36 -13.89 20.12
C ASN A 575 12.21 -12.61 20.01
N ILE A 576 11.60 -11.49 19.62
CA ILE A 576 12.27 -10.18 19.60
C ILE A 576 12.78 -9.83 21.00
N ARG A 577 11.96 -10.01 22.03
CA ARG A 577 12.36 -9.72 23.42
C ARG A 577 13.55 -10.56 23.86
N TYR A 578 13.58 -11.83 23.47
CA TYR A 578 14.70 -12.72 23.73
C TYR A 578 15.97 -12.27 23.00
N ALA A 579 15.84 -11.80 21.75
CA ALA A 579 16.98 -11.37 20.93
C ALA A 579 17.44 -9.93 21.22
N LEU A 580 16.72 -9.16 22.05
CA LEU A 580 17.02 -7.76 22.29
C LEU A 580 17.95 -7.59 23.50
N ASN A 581 18.96 -6.72 23.39
CA ASN A 581 19.78 -6.29 24.51
C ASN A 581 18.91 -5.66 25.63
N LYS A 582 19.38 -5.71 26.88
CA LYS A 582 18.66 -5.16 28.04
C LYS A 582 18.23 -3.69 27.85
N ASP A 583 19.07 -2.88 27.23
CA ASP A 583 18.82 -1.48 26.90
C ASP A 583 18.39 -1.31 25.42
N GLY A 584 18.05 -2.40 24.76
CA GLY A 584 17.66 -2.42 23.36
C GLY A 584 16.29 -1.77 23.14
N LEU A 585 16.02 -1.35 21.91
CA LEU A 585 14.80 -0.70 21.50
C LEU A 585 14.15 -1.49 20.34
N LEU A 586 12.86 -1.76 20.48
CA LEU A 586 12.03 -2.21 19.35
C LEU A 586 11.29 -1.01 18.79
N VAL A 587 11.36 -0.80 17.47
CA VAL A 587 10.58 0.20 16.76
C VAL A 587 9.78 -0.49 15.66
N MET A 588 8.49 -0.37 15.74
CA MET A 588 7.56 -0.90 14.75
C MET A 588 7.03 0.25 13.88
N VAL A 589 7.09 0.07 12.57
CA VAL A 589 6.44 0.95 11.60
C VAL A 589 5.19 0.26 11.10
N TYR A 590 4.02 0.87 11.30
CA TYR A 590 2.74 0.22 11.02
C TYR A 590 1.80 1.14 10.25
N GLY A 591 1.24 0.67 9.15
CA GLY A 591 0.37 1.46 8.26
C GLY A 591 -0.94 0.74 7.96
N HIS A 592 -1.75 0.43 8.99
CA HIS A 592 -3.03 -0.22 8.81
C HIS A 592 -4.20 0.78 8.80
N ARG A 593 -5.29 0.39 8.14
CA ARG A 593 -6.51 1.21 7.99
C ARG A 593 -7.51 0.96 9.11
N SER A 594 -7.49 -0.23 9.73
CA SER A 594 -8.43 -0.57 10.80
C SER A 594 -7.77 -0.51 12.16
N PHE A 595 -8.57 -0.15 13.13
CA PHE A 595 -8.17 -0.11 14.52
C PHE A 595 -7.99 -1.53 15.10
N GLU A 596 -8.75 -2.53 14.61
CA GLU A 596 -8.63 -3.93 15.02
C GLU A 596 -7.22 -4.46 14.83
N GLY A 597 -6.61 -4.20 13.65
CA GLY A 597 -5.24 -4.62 13.38
C GLY A 597 -4.23 -4.00 14.34
N LEU A 598 -4.37 -2.69 14.64
CA LEU A 598 -3.51 -2.01 15.61
C LEU A 598 -3.67 -2.57 17.02
N LYS A 599 -4.90 -2.83 17.43
CA LYS A 599 -5.27 -3.40 18.73
C LYS A 599 -4.70 -4.80 18.92
N ALA A 600 -4.85 -5.68 17.93
CA ALA A 600 -4.24 -7.02 17.96
C ALA A 600 -2.72 -6.94 18.12
N MET A 601 -2.07 -6.00 17.43
CA MET A 601 -0.63 -5.75 17.54
C MET A 601 -0.23 -5.25 18.94
N PHE A 602 -1.00 -4.33 19.52
CA PHE A 602 -0.73 -3.85 20.88
C PHE A 602 -0.91 -4.96 21.91
N ARG A 603 -1.99 -5.75 21.84
CA ARG A 603 -2.20 -6.90 22.74
C ARG A 603 -1.03 -7.86 22.66
N ALA A 604 -0.66 -8.27 21.45
CA ALA A 604 0.47 -9.18 21.25
C ALA A 604 1.78 -8.64 21.86
N ALA A 605 2.08 -7.35 21.65
CA ALA A 605 3.28 -6.71 22.21
C ALA A 605 3.23 -6.60 23.76
N LEU A 606 2.08 -6.22 24.33
CA LEU A 606 1.87 -6.12 25.79
C LEU A 606 2.01 -7.47 26.48
N ASP A 607 1.40 -8.51 25.92
CA ASP A 607 1.45 -9.87 26.44
C ASP A 607 2.86 -10.48 26.36
N ALA A 608 3.60 -10.14 25.29
CA ALA A 608 5.02 -10.48 25.18
C ALA A 608 5.94 -9.70 26.14
N GLY A 609 5.40 -8.77 26.92
CA GLY A 609 6.13 -8.04 27.97
C GLY A 609 6.84 -6.79 27.46
N PHE A 610 6.30 -6.12 26.45
CA PHE A 610 6.74 -4.80 26.02
C PHE A 610 5.88 -3.68 26.63
N MET A 611 6.44 -2.48 26.71
CA MET A 611 5.73 -1.23 26.98
C MET A 611 6.00 -0.21 25.88
N ILE A 612 5.02 0.61 25.57
CA ILE A 612 5.13 1.68 24.57
C ILE A 612 5.79 2.89 25.21
N THR A 613 6.89 3.38 24.60
CA THR A 613 7.59 4.58 25.09
C THR A 613 7.26 5.82 24.30
N SER A 614 7.07 5.70 22.98
CA SER A 614 6.63 6.83 22.14
C SER A 614 5.85 6.37 20.94
N LEU A 615 5.15 7.34 20.34
CA LEU A 615 4.34 7.15 19.17
C LEU A 615 4.39 8.39 18.28
N TRP A 616 4.60 8.18 16.99
CA TRP A 616 4.69 9.23 15.98
C TRP A 616 3.90 8.83 14.73
N SER A 617 3.53 9.82 13.95
CA SER A 617 2.87 9.59 12.65
C SER A 617 3.51 10.48 11.59
N PHE A 618 3.80 9.91 10.40
CA PHE A 618 4.25 10.68 9.25
C PHE A 618 3.55 10.21 7.97
N ALA A 619 3.21 11.16 7.08
CA ALA A 619 2.55 10.87 5.81
C ALA A 619 3.51 10.15 4.85
N SER A 620 3.02 9.14 4.14
CA SER A 620 3.78 8.38 3.14
C SER A 620 3.04 8.21 1.82
N GLU A 621 1.75 8.54 1.76
CA GLU A 621 0.92 8.41 0.57
C GLU A 621 0.60 9.78 -0.03
N MET A 622 0.58 9.86 -1.37
CA MET A 622 0.12 11.06 -2.07
C MET A 622 -1.40 11.21 -1.93
N PRO A 623 -1.93 12.43 -1.76
CA PRO A 623 -3.38 12.68 -1.67
C PRO A 623 -4.17 12.17 -2.88
N GLU A 624 -3.52 12.07 -4.05
CA GLU A 624 -4.10 11.70 -5.35
C GLU A 624 -3.89 10.21 -5.69
N SER A 625 -3.34 9.41 -4.78
CA SER A 625 -3.13 7.97 -5.01
C SER A 625 -4.45 7.26 -5.26
N LEU A 626 -4.54 6.46 -6.34
CA LEU A 626 -5.72 5.64 -6.68
C LEU A 626 -6.12 4.68 -5.54
N ASN A 627 -5.19 4.35 -4.66
CA ASN A 627 -5.44 3.54 -3.48
C ASN A 627 -6.16 4.31 -2.35
N ILE A 628 -6.22 5.65 -2.45
CA ILE A 628 -6.77 6.54 -1.41
C ILE A 628 -7.98 7.33 -1.92
N VAL A 629 -8.01 7.70 -3.20
CA VAL A 629 -9.09 8.50 -3.78
C VAL A 629 -10.43 7.78 -3.64
N GLY A 630 -11.37 8.41 -2.92
CA GLY A 630 -12.71 7.88 -2.66
C GLY A 630 -12.77 6.81 -1.57
N LYS A 631 -11.68 6.59 -0.82
CA LYS A 631 -11.64 5.71 0.35
C LYS A 631 -11.19 6.52 1.56
N ALA A 632 -11.80 6.32 2.71
CA ALA A 632 -11.29 6.80 3.99
C ALA A 632 -10.05 5.95 4.35
N ALA A 633 -8.88 6.35 3.87
CA ALA A 633 -7.64 5.61 4.07
C ALA A 633 -6.67 6.42 4.94
N ALA A 634 -6.00 5.74 5.87
CA ALA A 634 -4.85 6.32 6.55
C ALA A 634 -3.78 6.72 5.53
N ARG A 635 -3.32 7.97 5.61
CA ARG A 635 -2.26 8.52 4.75
C ARG A 635 -0.90 8.44 5.39
N SER A 636 -0.84 8.01 6.63
CA SER A 636 0.36 8.00 7.45
C SER A 636 0.79 6.60 7.86
N ASN A 637 2.09 6.49 8.13
CA ASN A 637 2.67 5.39 8.87
C ASN A 637 2.78 5.79 10.34
N MET A 638 2.39 4.90 11.23
CA MET A 638 2.67 5.04 12.64
C MET A 638 4.02 4.42 12.96
N VAL A 639 4.77 5.11 13.80
CA VAL A 639 6.07 4.68 14.32
C VAL A 639 5.92 4.52 15.82
N ILE A 640 6.05 3.30 16.31
CA ILE A 640 5.81 2.96 17.71
C ILE A 640 7.11 2.41 18.29
N ALA A 641 7.61 3.06 19.33
CA ALA A 641 8.79 2.60 20.05
C ALA A 641 8.39 1.84 21.30
N PHE A 642 9.05 0.69 21.51
CA PHE A 642 8.78 -0.20 22.63
C PHE A 642 10.08 -0.50 23.40
N ARG A 643 9.93 -0.67 24.73
CA ARG A 643 10.98 -1.21 25.59
C ARG A 643 10.50 -2.48 26.27
N PRO A 644 11.40 -3.42 26.58
CA PRO A 644 11.07 -4.51 27.49
C PRO A 644 10.58 -3.95 28.83
N ARG A 645 9.43 -4.44 29.29
CA ARG A 645 8.87 -4.06 30.61
C ARG A 645 9.63 -4.77 31.71
N VAL A 646 10.02 -4.02 32.74
CA VAL A 646 10.79 -4.55 33.90
C VAL A 646 9.86 -5.17 34.92
N GLU A 647 8.70 -4.53 35.19
CA GLU A 647 7.71 -4.97 36.14
C GLU A 647 6.47 -5.54 35.45
N SER A 648 5.88 -6.60 35.96
CA SER A 648 4.68 -7.22 35.43
C SER A 648 3.47 -6.87 36.28
N GLY A 649 2.55 -6.10 35.68
CA GLY A 649 1.26 -5.79 36.28
C GLY A 649 1.27 -4.73 37.39
N CYS A 650 0.17 -4.00 37.49
CA CYS A 650 -0.09 -3.12 38.61
C CYS A 650 -1.61 -2.95 38.86
N PHE A 651 -1.95 -2.49 40.06
CA PHE A 651 -3.33 -2.14 40.40
C PHE A 651 -3.72 -0.80 39.76
N VAL A 652 -4.96 -0.73 39.26
CA VAL A 652 -5.56 0.51 38.76
C VAL A 652 -5.57 1.56 39.87
N LYS A 653 -4.92 2.70 39.61
CA LYS A 653 -4.85 3.83 40.54
C LYS A 653 -6.00 4.83 40.31
N PRO A 654 -6.46 5.58 41.31
CA PRO A 654 -7.33 6.72 41.10
C PRO A 654 -6.73 7.68 40.06
N GLY A 655 -7.52 8.20 39.14
CA GLY A 655 -7.05 9.10 38.06
C GLY A 655 -6.45 8.39 36.87
N PHE A 656 -6.39 7.07 36.81
CA PHE A 656 -5.88 6.31 35.65
C PHE A 656 -6.68 6.60 34.39
N VAL A 657 -8.00 6.65 34.49
CA VAL A 657 -8.90 6.99 33.39
C VAL A 657 -8.64 8.39 32.86
N ASP A 658 -8.44 9.36 33.75
CA ASP A 658 -8.16 10.75 33.39
C ASP A 658 -6.80 10.89 32.67
N GLU A 659 -5.79 10.10 33.07
CA GLU A 659 -4.50 10.05 32.40
C GLU A 659 -4.64 9.52 30.97
N VAL A 660 -5.41 8.44 30.77
CA VAL A 660 -5.70 7.86 29.44
C VAL A 660 -6.39 8.88 28.55
N LEU A 661 -7.45 9.52 29.06
CA LEU A 661 -8.21 10.56 28.34
C LEU A 661 -7.33 11.75 27.94
N LYS A 662 -6.50 12.24 28.86
CA LYS A 662 -5.61 13.40 28.64
C LYS A 662 -4.57 13.11 27.57
N GLU A 663 -3.91 11.98 27.63
CA GLU A 663 -2.89 11.62 26.64
C GLU A 663 -3.50 11.36 25.25
N ALA A 664 -4.67 10.70 25.17
CA ALA A 664 -5.41 10.50 23.94
C ALA A 664 -5.81 11.84 23.29
N SER A 665 -6.38 12.76 24.08
CA SER A 665 -6.80 14.08 23.61
C SER A 665 -5.61 14.93 23.13
N LYS A 666 -4.49 14.86 23.83
CA LYS A 666 -3.26 15.56 23.43
C LYS A 666 -2.72 15.05 22.11
N ALA A 667 -2.60 13.73 21.96
CA ALA A 667 -2.10 13.11 20.72
C ALA A 667 -3.02 13.39 19.53
N PHE A 668 -4.34 13.35 19.73
CA PHE A 668 -5.31 13.75 18.73
C PHE A 668 -5.07 15.18 18.24
N ALA A 669 -4.99 16.13 19.17
CA ALA A 669 -4.83 17.54 18.88
C ALA A 669 -3.50 17.83 18.14
N GLU A 670 -2.42 17.21 18.55
CA GLU A 670 -1.10 17.36 17.93
C GLU A 670 -1.12 16.90 16.48
N VAL A 671 -1.71 15.74 16.19
CA VAL A 671 -1.76 15.20 14.83
C VAL A 671 -2.73 16.00 13.95
N TYR A 672 -3.91 16.28 14.46
CA TYR A 672 -4.94 16.94 13.65
C TYR A 672 -4.63 18.40 13.34
N SER A 673 -4.08 19.16 14.30
CA SER A 673 -3.83 20.60 14.14
C SER A 673 -2.48 20.92 13.50
N ASN A 674 -1.46 20.08 13.67
CA ASN A 674 -0.10 20.40 13.28
C ASN A 674 0.35 19.80 11.94
N PHE A 675 -0.29 18.73 11.45
CA PHE A 675 0.28 17.92 10.36
C PHE A 675 -0.59 17.84 9.10
N ASN A 676 -1.75 18.49 9.07
CA ASN A 676 -2.67 18.41 7.91
C ASN A 676 -2.97 16.94 7.48
N LEU A 677 -2.87 16.02 8.45
CA LEU A 677 -3.14 14.61 8.29
C LEU A 677 -4.65 14.33 8.31
N SER A 678 -5.04 13.12 7.95
CA SER A 678 -6.46 12.77 7.93
C SER A 678 -7.02 12.61 9.35
N LEU A 679 -8.34 12.72 9.48
CA LEU A 679 -9.04 12.43 10.72
C LEU A 679 -8.73 11.00 11.23
N VAL A 680 -8.59 10.03 10.31
CA VAL A 680 -8.19 8.66 10.63
C VAL A 680 -6.84 8.63 11.35
N ASP A 681 -5.86 9.39 10.85
CA ASP A 681 -4.52 9.46 11.45
C ASP A 681 -4.56 10.03 12.88
N ALA A 682 -5.39 11.06 13.12
CA ALA A 682 -5.55 11.65 14.45
C ALA A 682 -6.24 10.69 15.42
N LEU A 683 -7.27 9.96 14.98
CA LEU A 683 -7.95 8.94 15.78
C LEU A 683 -6.97 7.80 16.13
N MET A 684 -6.18 7.33 15.18
CA MET A 684 -5.17 6.29 15.40
C MET A 684 -4.09 6.75 16.40
N ALA A 685 -3.66 8.00 16.33
CA ALA A 685 -2.72 8.58 17.29
C ALA A 685 -3.31 8.64 18.71
N ALA A 686 -4.58 9.01 18.85
CA ALA A 686 -5.28 9.03 20.12
C ALA A 686 -5.39 7.64 20.76
N HIS A 687 -5.81 6.63 20.00
CA HIS A 687 -5.84 5.24 20.45
C HIS A 687 -4.47 4.78 20.94
N SER A 688 -3.45 5.08 20.18
CA SER A 688 -2.09 4.65 20.48
C SER A 688 -1.53 5.33 21.73
N ALA A 689 -1.87 6.61 21.95
CA ALA A 689 -1.50 7.30 23.17
C ALA A 689 -2.21 6.72 24.41
N ALA A 690 -3.47 6.32 24.28
CA ALA A 690 -4.19 5.60 25.32
C ALA A 690 -3.49 4.28 25.68
N PHE A 691 -3.13 3.47 24.66
CA PHE A 691 -2.39 2.22 24.87
C PHE A 691 -0.99 2.44 25.46
N LYS A 692 -0.33 3.57 25.18
CA LYS A 692 0.94 3.94 25.81
C LYS A 692 0.80 4.03 27.33
N VAL A 693 -0.26 4.66 27.84
CA VAL A 693 -0.53 4.73 29.28
C VAL A 693 -0.77 3.34 29.85
N ILE A 694 -1.62 2.56 29.19
CA ILE A 694 -2.00 1.19 29.58
C ILE A 694 -0.75 0.28 29.64
N SER A 695 0.14 0.38 28.65
CA SER A 695 1.31 -0.48 28.48
C SER A 695 2.31 -0.43 29.62
N ARG A 696 2.36 0.68 30.36
CA ARG A 696 3.27 0.84 31.50
C ARG A 696 2.96 -0.13 32.64
N CYS A 697 1.71 -0.60 32.72
CA CYS A 697 1.12 -1.26 33.85
C CYS A 697 0.30 -2.50 33.41
N TRP A 698 0.80 -3.29 32.47
CA TRP A 698 0.11 -4.48 31.97
C TRP A 698 0.62 -5.77 32.65
N PRO A 699 -0.26 -6.76 33.02
CA PRO A 699 -1.73 -6.65 33.09
C PRO A 699 -2.19 -5.72 34.22
N LEU A 700 -3.33 -5.07 33.98
CA LEU A 700 -3.96 -4.20 34.97
C LEU A 700 -4.82 -5.04 35.94
N TYR A 701 -4.66 -4.80 37.23
CA TYR A 701 -5.45 -5.46 38.27
C TYR A 701 -6.41 -4.48 38.96
N MET A 702 -7.62 -4.93 39.16
CA MET A 702 -8.58 -4.23 40.03
C MET A 702 -8.17 -4.29 41.49
N PRO A 703 -8.71 -3.42 42.38
CA PRO A 703 -8.41 -3.47 43.81
C PRO A 703 -8.74 -4.81 44.49
N ASP A 704 -9.65 -5.60 43.91
CA ASP A 704 -10.02 -6.95 44.40
C ASP A 704 -9.06 -8.05 43.85
N GLY A 705 -8.03 -7.70 43.08
CA GLY A 705 -7.07 -8.63 42.50
C GLY A 705 -7.50 -9.28 41.18
N SER A 706 -8.71 -9.04 40.72
CA SER A 706 -9.13 -9.49 39.37
C SER A 706 -8.40 -8.73 38.28
N VAL A 707 -8.18 -9.38 37.13
CA VAL A 707 -7.61 -8.70 35.97
C VAL A 707 -8.65 -7.72 35.42
N TYR A 708 -8.24 -6.48 35.14
CA TYR A 708 -9.10 -5.48 34.53
C TYR A 708 -9.56 -5.99 33.16
N ASP A 709 -10.87 -5.99 32.96
CA ASP A 709 -11.50 -6.52 31.76
C ASP A 709 -11.03 -5.72 30.51
N LEU A 710 -10.46 -6.44 29.56
CA LEU A 710 -9.96 -5.85 28.30
C LEU A 710 -11.06 -5.15 27.51
N ASP A 711 -12.27 -5.72 27.45
CA ASP A 711 -13.39 -5.10 26.74
C ASP A 711 -13.81 -3.78 27.39
N LYS A 712 -13.74 -3.68 28.73
CA LYS A 712 -13.97 -2.42 29.45
C LYS A 712 -12.86 -1.40 29.16
N LEU A 713 -11.62 -1.86 29.06
CA LEU A 713 -10.49 -1.01 28.74
C LEU A 713 -10.60 -0.45 27.31
N GLU A 714 -11.03 -1.28 26.38
CA GLU A 714 -11.29 -0.88 25.00
C GLU A 714 -12.42 0.15 24.92
N ASN A 715 -13.53 -0.09 25.59
CA ASN A 715 -14.61 0.88 25.68
C ASN A 715 -14.14 2.23 26.26
N LEU A 716 -13.19 2.21 27.21
CA LEU A 716 -12.58 3.42 27.73
C LEU A 716 -11.74 4.15 26.69
N VAL A 717 -10.95 3.42 25.91
CA VAL A 717 -10.14 4.01 24.83
C VAL A 717 -11.05 4.62 23.76
N GLU A 718 -12.09 3.92 23.32
CA GLU A 718 -13.05 4.41 22.33
C GLU A 718 -13.76 5.69 22.83
N LYS A 719 -14.22 5.70 24.08
CA LYS A 719 -14.81 6.88 24.70
C LYS A 719 -13.82 8.05 24.75
N SER A 720 -12.57 7.76 25.11
CA SER A 720 -11.50 8.76 25.18
C SER A 720 -11.24 9.41 23.82
N VAL A 721 -11.20 8.61 22.79
CA VAL A 721 -10.95 9.07 21.40
C VAL A 721 -12.13 9.89 20.89
N ALA A 722 -13.37 9.44 21.11
CA ALA A 722 -14.58 10.17 20.72
C ALA A 722 -14.68 11.52 21.41
N LEU A 723 -14.36 11.59 22.71
CA LEU A 723 -14.31 12.84 23.47
C LEU A 723 -13.17 13.74 22.99
N ALA A 724 -11.98 13.19 22.71
CA ALA A 724 -10.88 13.95 22.13
C ALA A 724 -11.27 14.61 20.79
N PHE A 725 -11.99 13.86 19.96
CA PHE A 725 -12.54 14.38 18.70
C PHE A 725 -13.53 15.55 18.97
N ALA A 726 -14.51 15.34 19.83
CA ALA A 726 -15.52 16.36 20.13
C ALA A 726 -14.89 17.66 20.65
N TYR A 727 -13.99 17.58 21.63
CA TYR A 727 -13.36 18.76 22.24
C TYR A 727 -12.37 19.46 21.30
N ASN A 728 -11.55 18.72 20.56
CA ASN A 728 -10.50 19.33 19.75
C ASN A 728 -11.03 19.89 18.42
N ILE A 729 -12.00 19.25 17.81
CA ILE A 729 -12.55 19.68 16.52
C ILE A 729 -13.75 20.61 16.70
N LEU A 730 -14.71 20.20 17.50
CA LEU A 730 -15.96 20.95 17.64
C LEU A 730 -15.89 22.02 18.74
N GLY A 731 -14.98 21.84 19.72
CA GLY A 731 -14.80 22.76 20.84
C GLY A 731 -15.97 22.75 21.82
N GLY A 732 -16.70 21.64 21.88
CA GLY A 732 -17.84 21.44 22.76
C GLY A 732 -18.67 20.22 22.42
N ASP A 733 -19.69 19.94 23.18
CA ASP A 733 -20.52 18.74 23.08
C ASP A 733 -21.54 18.83 21.94
N VAL A 734 -21.71 17.71 21.27
CA VAL A 734 -22.77 17.42 20.28
C VAL A 734 -23.39 16.07 20.67
N ASP A 735 -24.65 15.86 20.35
CA ASP A 735 -25.33 14.60 20.64
C ASP A 735 -24.58 13.39 20.05
N GLY A 736 -24.64 12.26 20.75
CA GLY A 736 -23.85 11.08 20.41
C GLY A 736 -24.13 10.52 19.01
N SER A 737 -25.37 10.59 18.53
CA SER A 737 -25.73 10.13 17.18
C SER A 737 -25.14 11.03 16.11
N SER A 738 -25.17 12.34 16.29
CA SER A 738 -24.56 13.32 15.36
C SER A 738 -23.04 13.19 15.33
N LEU A 739 -22.41 12.98 16.48
CA LEU A 739 -20.97 12.74 16.56
C LEU A 739 -20.58 11.43 15.90
N ALA A 740 -21.32 10.36 16.14
CA ALA A 740 -21.14 9.06 15.49
C ALA A 740 -21.29 9.16 13.97
N TYR A 741 -22.30 9.90 13.49
CA TYR A 741 -22.50 10.12 12.05
C TYR A 741 -21.30 10.84 11.43
N LEU A 742 -20.80 11.88 12.06
CA LEU A 742 -19.64 12.64 11.58
C LEU A 742 -18.39 11.76 11.52
N ILE A 743 -18.13 10.99 12.57
CA ILE A 743 -16.99 10.07 12.65
C ILE A 743 -17.12 8.97 11.59
N THR A 744 -18.24 8.27 11.53
CA THR A 744 -18.41 7.13 10.61
C THR A 744 -18.39 7.56 9.15
N ARG A 745 -18.99 8.69 8.84
CA ARG A 745 -18.99 9.23 7.49
C ARG A 745 -17.62 9.77 7.06
N GLY A 746 -16.92 10.45 7.96
CA GLY A 746 -15.61 11.05 7.69
C GLY A 746 -14.47 10.04 7.70
N VAL A 747 -14.56 9.00 8.53
CA VAL A 747 -13.48 8.04 8.71
C VAL A 747 -13.64 6.81 7.82
N TYR A 748 -14.84 6.25 7.77
CA TYR A 748 -15.06 4.94 7.20
C TYR A 748 -15.85 4.95 5.88
N GLY A 749 -16.75 5.89 5.69
CA GLY A 749 -17.73 5.87 4.58
C GLY A 749 -18.71 4.67 4.62
N MET A 750 -18.26 3.58 5.23
CA MET A 750 -18.99 2.36 5.61
C MET A 750 -18.57 1.99 7.03
N ALA A 751 -19.46 1.42 7.83
CA ALA A 751 -19.12 0.96 9.18
C ALA A 751 -19.60 -0.48 9.38
N SER A 752 -18.81 -1.30 10.09
CA SER A 752 -19.24 -2.63 10.49
C SER A 752 -20.27 -2.57 11.63
N TYR A 753 -20.98 -3.67 11.86
CA TYR A 753 -21.89 -3.74 13.00
C TYR A 753 -21.16 -3.51 14.33
N ASP A 754 -19.97 -4.07 14.45
CA ASP A 754 -19.16 -3.97 15.66
C ASP A 754 -18.61 -2.56 15.89
N ASP A 755 -18.19 -1.84 14.82
CA ASP A 755 -17.79 -0.44 14.92
C ASP A 755 -18.94 0.43 15.47
N LEU A 756 -20.15 0.24 14.92
CA LEU A 756 -21.32 1.00 15.36
C LEU A 756 -21.73 0.64 16.78
N ARG A 757 -21.63 -0.62 17.18
CA ARG A 757 -21.88 -1.07 18.55
C ARG A 757 -20.90 -0.43 19.55
N ARG A 758 -19.62 -0.38 19.22
CA ARG A 758 -18.57 0.23 20.05
C ARG A 758 -18.78 1.73 20.19
N LEU A 759 -18.97 2.44 19.09
CA LEU A 759 -19.28 3.88 19.12
C LEU A 759 -20.54 4.16 19.95
N SER A 760 -21.56 3.30 19.90
CA SER A 760 -22.77 3.47 20.66
C SER A 760 -22.56 3.44 22.17
N ILE A 761 -21.69 2.54 22.64
CA ILE A 761 -21.32 2.44 24.06
C ILE A 761 -20.56 3.70 24.50
N GLY A 762 -19.59 4.15 23.70
CA GLY A 762 -18.79 5.33 24.02
C GLY A 762 -19.57 6.65 23.97
N LEU A 763 -20.54 6.79 23.07
CA LEU A 763 -21.25 8.03 22.79
C LEU A 763 -22.72 8.04 23.27
N GLY A 764 -23.22 6.96 23.87
CA GLY A 764 -24.52 6.86 24.49
C GLY A 764 -25.71 6.93 23.51
N PHE A 765 -25.62 6.27 22.37
CA PHE A 765 -26.74 6.15 21.42
C PHE A 765 -27.11 4.68 21.14
N SER A 766 -28.25 4.42 20.51
CA SER A 766 -28.63 3.07 20.07
C SER A 766 -28.03 2.75 18.68
N HIS A 767 -27.13 1.77 18.60
CA HIS A 767 -26.55 1.37 17.32
C HIS A 767 -27.57 0.76 16.36
N GLU A 768 -28.59 0.04 16.86
CA GLU A 768 -29.66 -0.49 16.02
C GLU A 768 -30.50 0.61 15.40
N GLU A 769 -30.84 1.63 16.19
CA GLU A 769 -31.52 2.82 15.70
C GLU A 769 -30.67 3.61 14.71
N PHE A 770 -29.36 3.71 14.97
CA PHE A 770 -28.41 4.37 14.07
C PHE A 770 -28.34 3.66 12.73
N ILE A 771 -28.18 2.32 12.71
CA ILE A 771 -28.19 1.53 11.48
C ILE A 771 -29.49 1.75 10.71
N LYS A 772 -30.62 1.68 11.40
CA LYS A 772 -31.93 1.88 10.77
C LYS A 772 -32.09 3.25 10.11
N ASN A 773 -31.58 4.31 10.72
CA ASN A 773 -31.83 5.69 10.30
C ASN A 773 -30.74 6.25 9.38
N TYR A 774 -29.47 5.92 9.63
CA TYR A 774 -28.32 6.56 9.00
C TYR A 774 -27.50 5.65 8.09
N CYS A 775 -27.84 4.34 8.02
CA CYS A 775 -27.11 3.38 7.18
C CYS A 775 -27.95 2.83 6.04
N GLY A 776 -27.29 2.55 4.91
CA GLY A 776 -27.87 1.86 3.78
C GLY A 776 -27.98 0.35 3.98
N GLU A 777 -28.37 -0.38 2.93
CA GLU A 777 -28.41 -1.84 2.97
C GLU A 777 -27.00 -2.40 3.17
N SER A 778 -26.92 -3.41 4.05
CA SER A 778 -25.65 -4.06 4.34
C SER A 778 -25.07 -4.76 3.11
N ARG A 779 -23.74 -4.74 3.01
CA ARG A 779 -22.97 -5.47 2.01
C ARG A 779 -21.97 -6.37 2.71
N GLU A 780 -21.61 -7.47 2.11
CA GLU A 780 -20.45 -8.25 2.56
C GLU A 780 -19.17 -7.59 2.03
N SER A 781 -18.26 -7.30 2.92
CA SER A 781 -16.92 -6.81 2.61
C SER A 781 -15.94 -7.53 3.53
N GLU A 782 -14.97 -8.23 2.95
CA GLU A 782 -13.94 -8.96 3.70
C GLU A 782 -14.49 -9.98 4.73
N GLY A 783 -15.66 -10.59 4.42
CA GLY A 783 -16.33 -11.55 5.31
C GLY A 783 -17.11 -10.92 6.47
N GLU A 784 -17.14 -9.58 6.57
CA GLU A 784 -17.95 -8.85 7.55
C GLU A 784 -19.14 -8.14 6.91
N LYS A 785 -20.20 -8.01 7.70
CA LYS A 785 -21.38 -7.24 7.30
C LYS A 785 -21.14 -5.76 7.57
N VAL A 786 -20.95 -4.99 6.50
CA VAL A 786 -20.72 -3.54 6.56
C VAL A 786 -21.92 -2.76 6.05
N TYR A 787 -22.10 -1.56 6.60
CA TYR A 787 -23.21 -0.67 6.29
C TYR A 787 -22.68 0.64 5.70
N PRO A 788 -23.03 0.99 4.44
CA PRO A 788 -22.69 2.30 3.90
C PRO A 788 -23.44 3.41 4.66
N ILE A 789 -22.75 4.52 4.96
CA ILE A 789 -23.35 5.66 5.65
C ILE A 789 -24.13 6.49 4.63
N LEU A 790 -25.40 6.73 4.90
CA LEU A 790 -26.29 7.51 4.03
C LEU A 790 -25.87 8.99 3.98
N THR A 791 -26.13 9.66 2.87
CA THR A 791 -26.03 11.13 2.77
C THR A 791 -27.12 11.78 3.63
N LEU A 792 -26.97 13.06 3.96
CA LEU A 792 -27.99 13.81 4.70
C LEU A 792 -29.38 13.83 4.00
N PHE A 793 -29.39 13.73 2.66
CA PHE A 793 -30.62 13.61 1.89
C PHE A 793 -31.32 12.27 2.04
N GLU A 794 -30.57 11.20 2.34
CA GLU A 794 -31.05 9.82 2.40
C GLU A 794 -31.42 9.36 3.81
N ILE A 795 -31.12 10.15 4.86
CA ILE A 795 -31.46 9.81 6.26
C ILE A 795 -32.97 9.53 6.36
N ARG A 796 -33.33 8.39 6.96
CA ARG A 796 -34.70 7.85 6.88
C ARG A 796 -35.68 8.50 7.85
N SER A 797 -35.24 8.70 9.10
CA SER A 797 -36.07 9.30 10.14
C SER A 797 -35.37 10.49 10.77
N LEU A 798 -36.11 11.55 11.08
CA LEU A 798 -35.60 12.77 11.68
C LEU A 798 -36.12 12.88 13.12
N HIS A 799 -35.21 13.12 14.08
CA HIS A 799 -35.50 13.23 15.49
C HIS A 799 -35.10 14.60 16.05
N GLU A 800 -35.95 15.21 16.86
CA GLU A 800 -35.60 16.43 17.58
C GLU A 800 -34.44 16.16 18.56
N GLY A 801 -33.59 17.18 18.79
CA GLY A 801 -32.42 17.04 19.65
C GLY A 801 -31.19 16.38 19.01
N ARG A 802 -31.24 16.05 17.69
CA ARG A 802 -30.08 15.53 16.96
C ARG A 802 -29.68 16.54 15.87
N LEU A 803 -28.43 16.99 15.93
CA LEU A 803 -27.92 18.03 15.00
C LEU A 803 -27.84 17.50 13.55
N VAL A 804 -27.46 16.23 13.34
CA VAL A 804 -27.43 15.61 12.03
C VAL A 804 -28.82 15.59 11.37
N ASP A 805 -29.88 15.35 12.13
CA ASP A 805 -31.24 15.31 11.64
C ASP A 805 -31.79 16.71 11.34
N ALA A 806 -31.40 17.71 12.14
CA ALA A 806 -31.68 19.11 11.87
C ALA A 806 -31.06 19.55 10.53
N LEU A 807 -29.80 19.20 10.29
CA LEU A 807 -29.12 19.52 9.04
C LEU A 807 -29.73 18.79 7.83
N ALA A 808 -30.09 17.52 7.99
CA ALA A 808 -30.80 16.76 6.94
C ALA A 808 -32.13 17.39 6.56
N SER A 809 -32.92 17.88 7.55
CA SER A 809 -34.17 18.61 7.32
C SER A 809 -33.94 19.93 6.58
N ILE A 810 -32.93 20.69 6.99
CA ILE A 810 -32.57 21.97 6.36
C ILE A 810 -32.11 21.78 4.91
N LEU A 811 -31.23 20.79 4.64
CA LEU A 811 -30.77 20.55 3.26
C LEU A 811 -31.91 20.13 2.34
N ARG A 812 -32.85 19.31 2.81
CA ARG A 812 -34.05 18.94 2.03
C ARG A 812 -34.93 20.17 1.73
N MET A 813 -35.06 21.06 2.70
CA MET A 813 -35.78 22.32 2.53
C MET A 813 -35.06 23.21 1.49
N LEU A 814 -33.75 23.44 1.66
CA LEU A 814 -32.95 24.27 0.74
C LEU A 814 -32.91 23.74 -0.69
N LYS A 815 -32.94 22.42 -0.88
CA LYS A 815 -32.96 21.80 -2.21
C LYS A 815 -34.24 22.16 -2.98
N ASN A 816 -35.35 22.36 -2.28
CA ASN A 816 -36.68 22.64 -2.87
C ASN A 816 -37.01 24.13 -2.98
N MET A 817 -36.16 25.01 -2.46
CA MET A 817 -36.38 26.46 -2.47
C MET A 817 -35.73 27.16 -3.66
N LYS A 818 -36.46 28.13 -4.26
CA LYS A 818 -35.94 29.03 -5.32
C LYS A 818 -35.03 30.13 -4.75
N ASP A 819 -35.36 30.65 -3.53
CA ASP A 819 -34.53 31.61 -2.79
C ASP A 819 -34.06 30.96 -1.49
N ARG A 820 -32.76 30.83 -1.33
CA ARG A 820 -32.09 30.16 -0.18
C ARG A 820 -31.92 31.19 0.96
N SER A 821 -32.99 31.41 1.74
CA SER A 821 -32.97 32.35 2.88
C SER A 821 -32.24 31.76 4.08
N ILE A 822 -31.16 32.45 4.51
CA ILE A 822 -30.36 32.09 5.69
C ILE A 822 -31.16 32.21 7.00
N ASP A 823 -32.11 33.12 7.09
CA ASP A 823 -32.92 33.31 8.30
C ASP A 823 -33.89 32.15 8.50
N GLU A 824 -34.31 31.50 7.47
CA GLU A 824 -35.15 30.29 7.51
C GLU A 824 -34.35 29.08 7.94
N VAL A 825 -33.05 29.00 7.57
CA VAL A 825 -32.10 27.99 8.07
C VAL A 825 -31.92 28.09 9.58
N VAL A 826 -31.73 29.30 10.09
CA VAL A 826 -31.57 29.55 11.53
C VAL A 826 -32.83 29.15 12.29
N ARG A 827 -34.02 29.56 11.82
CA ARG A 827 -35.30 29.20 12.40
C ARG A 827 -35.49 27.67 12.44
N LYS A 828 -35.12 26.99 11.34
CA LYS A 828 -35.25 25.51 11.28
C LYS A 828 -34.29 24.79 12.24
N LEU A 829 -33.08 25.32 12.47
CA LEU A 829 -32.19 24.82 13.50
C LEU A 829 -32.82 24.95 14.91
N GLU A 830 -33.46 26.12 15.18
CA GLU A 830 -34.11 26.36 16.45
C GLU A 830 -35.31 25.43 16.66
N ASP A 831 -36.08 25.09 15.62
CA ASP A 831 -37.17 24.12 15.67
C ASP A 831 -36.69 22.71 16.13
N PHE A 832 -35.43 22.37 15.86
CA PHE A 832 -34.79 21.14 16.32
C PHE A 832 -34.04 21.28 17.66
N GLY A 833 -34.11 22.47 18.30
CA GLY A 833 -33.47 22.73 19.60
C GLY A 833 -32.02 23.23 19.49
N PHE A 834 -31.51 23.55 18.31
CA PHE A 834 -30.15 24.01 18.11
C PHE A 834 -30.08 25.51 17.80
N LYS A 835 -29.08 26.18 18.39
CA LYS A 835 -28.71 27.54 18.02
C LYS A 835 -27.45 27.53 17.18
N LEU A 836 -27.36 28.38 16.16
CA LEU A 836 -26.15 28.54 15.38
C LEU A 836 -25.08 29.18 16.30
N ASN A 837 -24.16 28.37 16.76
CA ASN A 837 -23.04 28.71 17.65
C ASN A 837 -21.71 28.16 17.08
N PRO A 838 -20.53 28.49 17.65
CA PRO A 838 -19.25 28.01 17.13
C PRO A 838 -19.11 26.48 17.05
N VAL A 839 -19.77 25.74 17.94
CA VAL A 839 -19.73 24.24 17.91
C VAL A 839 -20.51 23.71 16.71
N VAL A 840 -21.75 24.18 16.53
CA VAL A 840 -22.60 23.83 15.37
C VAL A 840 -21.91 24.21 14.06
N CYS A 841 -21.31 25.39 14.01
CA CYS A 841 -20.59 25.87 12.84
C CYS A 841 -19.39 24.95 12.47
N ARG A 842 -18.59 24.56 13.46
CA ARG A 842 -17.49 23.62 13.22
C ARG A 842 -17.97 22.25 12.80
N TYR A 843 -19.07 21.77 13.35
CA TYR A 843 -19.71 20.52 12.91
C TYR A 843 -20.10 20.59 11.42
N ILE A 844 -20.72 21.68 11.00
CA ILE A 844 -21.13 21.92 9.61
C ILE A 844 -19.89 21.96 8.69
N ASP A 845 -18.83 22.67 9.09
CA ASP A 845 -17.59 22.75 8.32
C ASP A 845 -16.90 21.40 8.17
N GLN A 846 -16.86 20.59 9.22
CA GLN A 846 -16.32 19.24 9.16
C GLN A 846 -17.15 18.33 8.25
N LEU A 847 -18.47 18.35 8.41
CA LEU A 847 -19.37 17.55 7.60
C LEU A 847 -19.27 17.91 6.11
N ARG A 848 -19.10 19.20 5.79
CA ARG A 848 -18.90 19.69 4.43
C ARG A 848 -17.65 19.11 3.76
N GLN A 849 -16.58 18.79 4.50
CA GLN A 849 -15.38 18.17 3.95
C GLN A 849 -15.66 16.77 3.41
N PHE A 850 -16.62 16.04 4.01
CA PHE A 850 -17.00 14.68 3.65
C PHE A 850 -18.22 14.60 2.73
N ALA A 851 -18.89 15.73 2.48
CA ALA A 851 -20.06 15.83 1.63
C ALA A 851 -19.68 15.89 0.15
N GLU A 852 -20.57 15.43 -0.72
CA GLU A 852 -20.40 15.42 -2.15
C GLU A 852 -21.50 16.24 -2.87
N ASN A 853 -21.19 16.72 -4.06
CA ASN A 853 -22.14 17.37 -4.97
C ASN A 853 -23.06 18.41 -4.29
N ASP A 854 -24.39 18.27 -4.50
CA ASP A 854 -25.43 19.17 -3.96
C ASP A 854 -25.35 19.33 -2.44
N GLU A 855 -24.99 18.28 -1.72
CA GLU A 855 -24.88 18.30 -0.27
C GLU A 855 -23.77 19.25 0.19
N ARG A 856 -22.60 19.19 -0.45
CA ARG A 856 -21.46 20.08 -0.18
C ARG A 856 -21.80 21.55 -0.49
N GLU A 857 -22.51 21.79 -1.60
CA GLU A 857 -22.92 23.13 -1.99
C GLU A 857 -23.89 23.72 -0.97
N LEU A 858 -24.92 22.98 -0.56
CA LEU A 858 -25.93 23.44 0.38
C LEU A 858 -25.40 23.63 1.81
N LEU A 859 -24.50 22.74 2.26
CA LEU A 859 -23.76 22.96 3.52
C LEU A 859 -22.90 24.23 3.44
N GLY A 860 -22.37 24.57 2.26
CA GLY A 860 -21.67 25.84 2.01
C GLY A 860 -22.55 27.08 2.22
N VAL A 861 -23.83 27.02 1.88
CA VAL A 861 -24.77 28.11 2.13
C VAL A 861 -24.93 28.38 3.64
N ILE A 862 -24.99 27.35 4.46
CA ILE A 862 -25.08 27.47 5.93
C ILE A 862 -23.75 27.98 6.50
N ALA A 863 -22.61 27.48 5.99
CA ALA A 863 -21.27 27.85 6.43
C ALA A 863 -20.93 29.32 6.24
N VAL A 864 -21.52 30.00 5.24
CA VAL A 864 -21.37 31.46 5.05
C VAL A 864 -21.87 32.25 6.26
N LYS A 865 -22.98 31.83 6.89
CA LYS A 865 -23.46 32.49 8.10
C LYS A 865 -22.58 32.22 9.32
N CYS A 866 -21.98 31.03 9.37
CA CYS A 866 -21.02 30.63 10.40
C CYS A 866 -19.79 31.54 10.43
N GLN A 867 -19.27 31.97 9.27
CA GLN A 867 -18.14 32.90 9.19
C GLN A 867 -18.39 34.26 9.88
N THR A 868 -19.62 34.75 9.83
CA THR A 868 -20.02 35.99 10.53
C THR A 868 -20.01 35.84 12.06
N ILE A 869 -20.28 34.63 12.56
CA ILE A 869 -20.32 34.36 14.01
C ILE A 869 -18.90 34.15 14.54
N THR A 870 -18.05 33.42 13.83
CA THR A 870 -16.65 33.17 14.22
C THR A 870 -15.82 34.47 14.17
N ASN A 871 -16.05 35.37 13.21
CA ASN A 871 -15.35 36.66 13.12
C ASN A 871 -15.75 37.62 14.23
N ASN A 872 -17.01 37.58 14.70
CA ASN A 872 -17.47 38.44 15.81
C ASN A 872 -16.92 37.95 17.17
N THR A 873 -16.65 36.63 17.32
CA THR A 873 -16.03 36.07 18.55
C THR A 873 -14.52 36.30 18.59
N SER A 874 -13.82 36.36 17.47
CA SER A 874 -12.38 36.66 17.41
C SER A 874 -12.09 38.15 17.70
N ASN A 875 -13.02 39.08 17.41
CA ASN A 875 -12.86 40.50 17.75
C ASN A 875 -13.19 40.86 19.21
N SER A 876 -13.76 39.94 19.99
CA SER A 876 -14.08 40.13 21.42
C SER A 876 -13.05 39.49 22.37
N VAL A 877 -12.03 38.80 21.87
CA VAL A 877 -10.99 38.08 22.64
C VAL A 877 -9.61 38.77 22.64
N THR A 878 -9.51 40.00 22.10
CA THR A 878 -8.33 40.84 22.30
C THR A 878 -8.51 41.76 23.51
N ASN A 879 -8.53 41.20 24.68
CA ASN A 879 -8.06 41.69 25.99
C ASN A 879 -8.73 40.94 27.12
N ASN A 880 -7.88 40.35 27.96
CA ASN A 880 -8.17 39.57 29.16
C ASN A 880 -8.63 38.10 28.93
N ASP A 881 -7.76 37.24 29.22
CA ASP A 881 -7.87 35.93 29.92
C ASP A 881 -7.03 34.81 29.35
N ALA A 882 -5.72 34.98 29.52
CA ALA A 882 -4.78 33.87 29.40
C ALA A 882 -4.78 32.97 30.69
N ASN A 883 -5.68 33.24 31.65
CA ASN A 883 -5.61 32.56 32.98
C ASN A 883 -6.90 32.01 33.56
N SER A 884 -7.94 31.74 32.77
CA SER A 884 -9.14 31.07 33.27
C SER A 884 -9.72 30.03 32.34
N ARG A 885 -8.88 29.11 31.85
CA ARG A 885 -9.38 27.80 31.40
C ARG A 885 -9.51 26.91 32.64
N LYS A 886 -10.58 27.13 33.41
CA LYS A 886 -11.04 26.13 34.38
C LYS A 886 -11.43 24.89 33.58
N SER A 887 -10.68 23.80 33.78
CA SER A 887 -11.12 22.45 33.42
C SER A 887 -12.49 22.23 34.05
N ALA A 888 -13.50 21.99 33.25
CA ALA A 888 -14.74 21.40 33.75
C ALA A 888 -14.34 20.10 34.46
N LYS A 889 -14.73 19.96 35.73
CA LYS A 889 -14.40 18.75 36.48
C LYS A 889 -15.21 17.60 35.87
N LEU A 890 -14.55 16.52 35.58
CA LEU A 890 -15.15 15.29 35.09
C LEU A 890 -16.23 14.72 36.04
N ASP A 891 -16.27 15.17 37.30
CA ASP A 891 -17.26 14.78 38.30
C ASP A 891 -18.70 15.17 37.93
N ASP A 892 -18.90 16.01 36.90
CA ASP A 892 -20.25 16.39 36.41
C ASP A 892 -20.80 15.44 35.34
N PHE A 893 -20.05 14.38 34.99
CA PHE A 893 -20.38 13.43 33.92
C PHE A 893 -20.48 11.95 34.37
N PHE A 894 -20.47 11.68 35.70
CA PHE A 894 -20.65 10.31 36.21
C PHE A 894 -21.88 10.18 37.13
#